data_06b22a01ea8efc7034ec2aa5790d15b7
#
_entry.id   06b22a01ea8efc7034ec2aa5790d15b7
#
_cell.length_a   1.000
_cell.length_b   1.000
_cell.length_c   1.000
_cell.angle_alpha   90.00
_cell.angle_beta   90.00
_cell.angle_gamma   90.00
#
_symmetry.space_group_name_H-M   'P 1'
#
loop_
_entity.id
_entity.type
_entity.pdbx_description
1 polymer ?
#
loop_
_entity_poly.entity_id
_entity_poly.type
_entity_poly.pdbx_seq_one_letter_code
_entity_poly.pdbx_strand_id
1 'polypeptide(L)'
;MAMGQNFTVSGTVTDARSGETLIGATVVDARSGKGAVSNPYGHYSLTLRKDSVDIKVQYVGYEPQFFRFALASNREINVRLVPSVQLNEVTITAERTGDTRSSQMSATQMTMEKIKSVPVLFGEADIIKALQLMPGVQSGSEGNSGMYVRGGGPDENLFLLDGVPLYNVSHLGGFFSAFNTDAVKNVTLYKGSFPARFGGRLSAVLDVTQNNGNDKELHGNASIGLIAAKINLEGPIVKEKTTFSISARRTYAELLVIPTIMWFNELGNDDPAPDVVNNAKFNAGYWFYDLNAKLTHKFSDKSRLYGSFYMGDDNVYGRIRTVTSLGEDMYLGFQNRWGNMIGSLRWNYVLTPKLFMNVSASYTQYQNNIVGSIEKVAARGDSIDSRIKGDYRSGIREMTANVDFDYTPTPEHLVKFGAHVTRHWFQPEVARGSVDYYDSIQMNGAFQMDSEIFNAVIVANELTAFVEDDWSISEAVKVNYGLHFSGFHVEDKFYPSLQPRLSGRVMLNDDWSVKLGYAYMKQYVHLLSTTGITLPTDLWVPVTARIRPMESHQVAGGVFYSRSGIADFSVEAYYKQMNNLIEYRDGATFFGSSESWEDLVYAGRGWSYGIEFLVQREIGNLTGWIGYTWSRTMHQFDREGQMINNGNPFPAKYDRRHDLSIVLSYKINPRIDVSATWVFSTGNTATLATQRYPIASDDPEDYNADANGMGTGSLAYFDGRNNYRMPNYHRLDLGANFHRVFKAKGQRFKPRRTINVSVYNAYNRQNPYMMYQSATTPYNGYSSALMQLSIFPILPSVAYTLYF
;
A
#
# COMPACT_ATOMS: atom_id res chain seq x y z
N MET A 1 6.64 -20.21 -51.07
CA MET A 1 6.49 -20.93 -49.78
C MET A 1 5.00 -20.97 -49.43
N ALA A 2 4.38 -22.15 -49.33
CA ALA A 2 2.98 -22.25 -48.91
C ALA A 2 2.87 -21.69 -47.47
N MET A 3 2.14 -20.62 -47.27
CA MET A 3 1.81 -20.12 -45.90
C MET A 3 1.04 -21.24 -45.20
N GLY A 4 1.65 -21.91 -44.27
CA GLY A 4 0.99 -22.92 -43.43
C GLY A 4 -0.18 -22.27 -42.71
N GLN A 5 -1.36 -22.86 -42.76
CA GLN A 5 -2.54 -22.38 -42.02
C GLN A 5 -2.24 -22.40 -40.50
N ASN A 6 -2.53 -21.31 -39.83
CA ASN A 6 -2.41 -21.18 -38.39
C ASN A 6 -3.80 -21.28 -37.74
N PHE A 7 -3.88 -22.02 -36.66
CA PHE A 7 -5.09 -22.12 -35.83
C PHE A 7 -4.78 -21.78 -34.37
N THR A 8 -5.79 -21.32 -33.66
CA THR A 8 -5.66 -20.87 -32.30
C THR A 8 -6.29 -21.87 -31.34
N VAL A 9 -5.52 -22.26 -30.30
CA VAL A 9 -6.02 -22.94 -29.09
C VAL A 9 -6.22 -21.86 -28.04
N SER A 10 -7.45 -21.71 -27.57
CA SER A 10 -7.79 -20.71 -26.54
C SER A 10 -8.69 -21.31 -25.47
N GLY A 11 -8.79 -20.68 -24.31
CA GLY A 11 -9.66 -21.15 -23.24
C GLY A 11 -9.31 -20.51 -21.90
N THR A 12 -9.84 -21.06 -20.81
CA THR A 12 -9.57 -20.61 -19.46
C THR A 12 -8.89 -21.71 -18.65
N VAL A 13 -7.93 -21.29 -17.79
CA VAL A 13 -7.28 -22.17 -16.82
C VAL A 13 -7.85 -21.87 -15.43
N THR A 14 -8.36 -22.90 -14.75
CA THR A 14 -9.01 -22.79 -13.45
C THR A 14 -8.49 -23.85 -12.48
N ASP A 15 -8.63 -23.60 -11.19
CA ASP A 15 -8.46 -24.58 -10.11
C ASP A 15 -9.61 -25.60 -10.15
N ALA A 16 -9.31 -26.88 -10.13
CA ALA A 16 -10.31 -27.95 -10.17
C ALA A 16 -11.15 -28.04 -8.89
N ARG A 17 -10.63 -27.59 -7.74
CA ARG A 17 -11.30 -27.65 -6.43
C ARG A 17 -12.20 -26.45 -6.17
N SER A 18 -11.74 -25.24 -6.52
CA SER A 18 -12.47 -24.00 -6.24
C SER A 18 -13.18 -23.42 -7.46
N GLY A 19 -12.79 -23.81 -8.70
CA GLY A 19 -13.22 -23.18 -9.93
C GLY A 19 -12.63 -21.80 -10.19
N GLU A 20 -11.78 -21.29 -9.30
CA GLU A 20 -11.10 -20.01 -9.48
C GLU A 20 -10.17 -20.01 -10.67
N THR A 21 -10.11 -18.88 -11.37
CA THR A 21 -9.20 -18.69 -12.50
C THR A 21 -7.74 -18.65 -12.04
N LEU A 22 -6.83 -19.32 -12.73
CA LEU A 22 -5.40 -19.31 -12.43
C LEU A 22 -4.70 -18.25 -13.27
N ILE A 23 -4.11 -17.26 -12.62
CA ILE A 23 -3.41 -16.12 -13.23
C ILE A 23 -1.96 -16.51 -13.48
N GLY A 24 -1.47 -16.35 -14.71
CA GLY A 24 -0.09 -16.68 -15.04
C GLY A 24 0.17 -18.17 -15.27
N ALA A 25 -0.87 -19.00 -15.45
CA ALA A 25 -0.69 -20.39 -15.85
C ALA A 25 -0.07 -20.47 -17.24
N THR A 26 0.93 -21.32 -17.40
CA THR A 26 1.68 -21.48 -18.66
C THR A 26 1.04 -22.58 -19.53
N VAL A 27 0.81 -22.24 -20.78
CA VAL A 27 0.27 -23.15 -21.81
C VAL A 27 1.32 -23.23 -22.93
N VAL A 28 1.98 -24.36 -23.10
CA VAL A 28 3.11 -24.53 -24.05
C VAL A 28 2.85 -25.73 -24.93
N ASP A 29 3.10 -25.58 -26.24
CA ASP A 29 3.22 -26.71 -27.15
C ASP A 29 4.63 -27.28 -27.08
N ALA A 30 4.79 -28.49 -26.52
CA ALA A 30 6.06 -29.14 -26.31
C ALA A 30 6.83 -29.46 -27.60
N ARG A 31 6.15 -29.46 -28.76
CA ARG A 31 6.78 -29.73 -30.07
C ARG A 31 7.43 -28.51 -30.68
N SER A 32 6.74 -27.35 -30.60
CA SER A 32 7.23 -26.11 -31.21
C SER A 32 7.93 -25.19 -30.20
N GLY A 33 7.87 -25.49 -28.88
CA GLY A 33 8.36 -24.61 -27.83
C GLY A 33 7.52 -23.31 -27.62
N LYS A 34 6.51 -23.08 -28.47
CA LYS A 34 5.67 -21.88 -28.37
C LYS A 34 4.68 -21.97 -27.22
N GLY A 35 4.52 -20.88 -26.51
CA GLY A 35 3.64 -20.83 -25.34
C GLY A 35 2.90 -19.53 -25.19
N ALA A 36 1.85 -19.58 -24.36
CA ALA A 36 1.08 -18.45 -23.89
C ALA A 36 0.93 -18.53 -22.37
N VAL A 37 0.65 -17.39 -21.73
CA VAL A 37 0.41 -17.30 -20.29
C VAL A 37 -1.02 -16.81 -20.09
N SER A 38 -1.74 -17.38 -19.12
CA SER A 38 -3.11 -16.93 -18.82
C SER A 38 -3.10 -15.52 -18.23
N ASN A 39 -4.02 -14.68 -18.70
CA ASN A 39 -4.20 -13.31 -18.21
C ASN A 39 -4.79 -13.26 -16.78
N PRO A 40 -5.00 -12.08 -16.16
CA PRO A 40 -5.59 -11.97 -14.83
C PRO A 40 -6.97 -12.64 -14.66
N TYR A 41 -7.62 -12.98 -15.74
CA TYR A 41 -8.93 -13.63 -15.76
C TYR A 41 -8.85 -15.13 -16.13
N GLY A 42 -7.63 -15.68 -16.17
CA GLY A 42 -7.37 -17.07 -16.51
C GLY A 42 -7.47 -17.40 -17.99
N HIS A 43 -7.74 -16.42 -18.86
CA HIS A 43 -7.85 -16.65 -20.31
C HIS A 43 -6.47 -16.74 -20.95
N TYR A 44 -6.31 -17.70 -21.87
CA TYR A 44 -5.12 -17.85 -22.72
C TYR A 44 -5.49 -17.99 -24.20
N SER A 45 -4.57 -17.61 -25.08
CA SER A 45 -4.69 -17.75 -26.52
C SER A 45 -3.32 -18.11 -27.08
N LEU A 46 -3.21 -19.27 -27.72
CA LEU A 46 -2.00 -19.81 -28.33
C LEU A 46 -2.25 -20.17 -29.78
N THR A 47 -1.67 -19.43 -30.72
CA THR A 47 -1.80 -19.69 -32.14
C THR A 47 -0.63 -20.56 -32.61
N LEU A 48 -0.93 -21.67 -33.27
CA LEU A 48 0.04 -22.66 -33.74
C LEU A 48 -0.21 -22.97 -35.23
N ARG A 49 0.80 -23.54 -35.87
CA ARG A 49 0.65 -24.04 -37.25
C ARG A 49 -0.27 -25.26 -37.26
N LYS A 50 -0.95 -25.48 -38.38
CA LYS A 50 -1.72 -26.71 -38.65
C LYS A 50 -0.77 -27.91 -38.60
N ASP A 51 -0.78 -28.63 -37.48
CA ASP A 51 0.01 -29.85 -37.25
C ASP A 51 -0.55 -30.60 -36.02
N SER A 52 0.04 -31.73 -35.71
CA SER A 52 -0.13 -32.39 -34.42
C SER A 52 0.51 -31.53 -33.32
N VAL A 53 -0.22 -31.20 -32.30
CA VAL A 53 0.25 -30.39 -31.13
C VAL A 53 0.28 -31.23 -29.85
N ASP A 54 1.21 -30.91 -28.96
CA ASP A 54 1.33 -31.50 -27.63
C ASP A 54 1.30 -30.38 -26.60
N ILE A 55 0.09 -29.99 -26.20
CA ILE A 55 -0.12 -28.86 -25.28
C ILE A 55 0.07 -29.33 -23.86
N LYS A 56 1.04 -28.72 -23.15
CA LYS A 56 1.27 -28.85 -21.70
C LYS A 56 0.73 -27.60 -21.02
N VAL A 57 -0.17 -27.77 -20.03
CA VAL A 57 -0.68 -26.69 -19.17
C VAL A 57 -0.19 -26.92 -17.76
N GLN A 58 0.48 -25.92 -17.19
CA GLN A 58 1.08 -26.03 -15.87
C GLN A 58 0.95 -24.74 -15.06
N TYR A 59 0.93 -24.88 -13.74
CA TYR A 59 0.94 -23.79 -12.78
C TYR A 59 1.65 -24.24 -11.50
N VAL A 60 2.33 -23.32 -10.80
CA VAL A 60 3.08 -23.65 -9.58
C VAL A 60 2.13 -24.20 -8.51
N GLY A 61 2.44 -25.35 -7.92
CA GLY A 61 1.60 -26.02 -6.93
C GLY A 61 0.48 -26.89 -7.50
N TYR A 62 0.43 -27.09 -8.82
CA TYR A 62 -0.60 -27.89 -9.50
C TYR A 62 0.03 -29.00 -10.35
N GLU A 63 -0.73 -30.08 -10.55
CA GLU A 63 -0.36 -31.17 -11.46
C GLU A 63 -0.50 -30.71 -12.91
N PRO A 64 0.53 -30.86 -13.77
CA PRO A 64 0.45 -30.48 -15.15
C PRO A 64 -0.53 -31.37 -15.93
N GLN A 65 -1.26 -30.79 -16.89
CA GLN A 65 -2.12 -31.52 -17.81
C GLN A 65 -1.56 -31.46 -19.23
N PHE A 66 -1.78 -32.55 -20.00
CA PHE A 66 -1.28 -32.74 -21.36
C PHE A 66 -2.44 -33.01 -22.32
N PHE A 67 -2.44 -32.36 -23.47
CA PHE A 67 -3.44 -32.51 -24.51
C PHE A 67 -2.73 -32.75 -25.88
N ARG A 68 -2.93 -33.93 -26.49
CA ARG A 68 -2.35 -34.29 -27.78
C ARG A 68 -3.46 -34.43 -28.82
N PHE A 69 -3.36 -33.69 -29.92
CA PHE A 69 -4.35 -33.74 -30.99
C PHE A 69 -3.81 -33.12 -32.28
N ALA A 70 -4.48 -33.42 -33.42
CA ALA A 70 -4.22 -32.72 -34.67
C ALA A 70 -5.01 -31.40 -34.68
N LEU A 71 -4.33 -30.27 -34.87
CA LEU A 71 -4.89 -28.93 -34.91
C LEU A 71 -5.31 -28.58 -36.35
N ALA A 72 -6.58 -28.79 -36.72
CA ALA A 72 -7.13 -28.55 -38.04
C ALA A 72 -8.08 -27.33 -38.10
N SER A 73 -8.47 -26.79 -36.97
CA SER A 73 -9.33 -25.62 -36.80
C SER A 73 -9.05 -24.94 -35.46
N ASN A 74 -9.57 -23.73 -35.24
CA ASN A 74 -9.55 -23.09 -33.92
C ASN A 74 -10.23 -23.98 -32.89
N ARG A 75 -9.61 -24.14 -31.72
CA ARG A 75 -10.11 -25.03 -30.67
C ARG A 75 -10.14 -24.35 -29.33
N GLU A 76 -11.27 -24.47 -28.63
CA GLU A 76 -11.41 -24.02 -27.25
C GLU A 76 -11.14 -25.20 -26.31
N ILE A 77 -10.22 -24.98 -25.34
CA ILE A 77 -9.86 -25.96 -24.30
C ILE A 77 -9.84 -25.25 -22.95
N ASN A 78 -10.87 -25.50 -22.15
CA ASN A 78 -10.94 -25.02 -20.77
C ASN A 78 -10.28 -26.06 -19.87
N VAL A 79 -9.24 -25.65 -19.12
CA VAL A 79 -8.38 -26.54 -18.34
C VAL A 79 -8.68 -26.36 -16.86
N ARG A 80 -8.85 -27.48 -16.13
CA ARG A 80 -9.02 -27.49 -14.67
C ARG A 80 -7.82 -28.19 -14.05
N LEU A 81 -6.86 -27.44 -13.53
CA LEU A 81 -5.67 -28.00 -12.89
C LEU A 81 -5.99 -28.46 -11.47
N VAL A 82 -5.47 -29.62 -11.10
CA VAL A 82 -5.62 -30.20 -9.76
C VAL A 82 -4.47 -29.73 -8.89
N PRO A 83 -4.72 -29.13 -7.70
CA PRO A 83 -3.65 -28.81 -6.77
C PRO A 83 -2.88 -30.05 -6.36
N SER A 84 -1.54 -30.01 -6.44
CA SER A 84 -0.68 -31.12 -6.03
C SER A 84 -0.71 -31.28 -4.51
N VAL A 85 -1.11 -32.46 -4.02
CA VAL A 85 -1.19 -32.77 -2.59
C VAL A 85 0.15 -33.22 -2.03
N GLN A 86 1.12 -33.56 -2.90
CA GLN A 86 2.43 -34.07 -2.53
C GLN A 86 3.51 -32.99 -2.73
N LEU A 87 3.88 -32.34 -1.64
CA LEU A 87 5.15 -31.61 -1.51
C LEU A 87 6.34 -32.56 -1.27
N ASN A 88 6.21 -33.84 -1.62
CA ASN A 88 7.33 -34.78 -1.59
C ASN A 88 7.96 -34.86 -2.98
N GLU A 89 9.17 -34.34 -3.10
CA GLU A 89 10.25 -34.77 -3.99
C GLU A 89 9.89 -35.23 -5.42
N VAL A 90 8.85 -34.66 -6.00
CA VAL A 90 8.71 -34.70 -7.44
C VAL A 90 9.62 -33.61 -7.95
N THR A 91 10.66 -33.99 -8.66
CA THR A 91 11.42 -33.14 -9.56
C THR A 91 10.40 -32.47 -10.49
N ILE A 92 9.83 -31.35 -10.02
CA ILE A 92 8.97 -30.52 -10.84
C ILE A 92 9.95 -29.82 -11.77
N THR A 93 10.23 -30.44 -12.90
CA THR A 93 10.66 -29.77 -14.14
C THR A 93 9.49 -28.96 -14.67
N ALA A 94 8.77 -28.24 -13.79
CA ALA A 94 7.97 -27.12 -14.21
C ALA A 94 9.00 -26.06 -14.59
N GLU A 95 9.15 -25.83 -15.87
CA GLU A 95 9.82 -24.63 -16.34
C GLU A 95 9.15 -23.45 -15.65
N ARG A 96 9.77 -23.03 -14.56
CA ARG A 96 9.37 -21.80 -13.89
C ARG A 96 9.49 -20.70 -14.92
N THR A 97 8.42 -19.98 -15.17
CA THR A 97 8.48 -18.60 -15.63
C THR A 97 9.02 -17.76 -14.48
N GLY A 98 10.24 -18.10 -14.01
CA GLY A 98 10.95 -17.33 -13.01
C GLY A 98 11.26 -15.94 -13.56
N ASP A 99 11.73 -15.05 -12.72
CA ASP A 99 12.14 -13.69 -13.08
C ASP A 99 13.05 -13.64 -14.33
N THR A 100 13.77 -14.72 -14.63
CA THR A 100 14.65 -14.81 -15.83
C THR A 100 13.89 -14.80 -17.16
N ARG A 101 12.65 -15.31 -17.24
CA ARG A 101 11.92 -15.48 -18.52
C ARG A 101 10.92 -14.38 -18.83
N SER A 102 10.51 -13.57 -17.87
CA SER A 102 9.64 -12.40 -18.07
C SER A 102 10.39 -11.29 -18.81
N SER A 103 9.74 -10.62 -19.78
CA SER A 103 10.27 -9.39 -20.42
C SER A 103 10.21 -8.20 -19.49
N GLN A 104 9.30 -8.23 -18.51
CA GLN A 104 9.08 -7.13 -17.58
C GLN A 104 10.25 -7.00 -16.61
N MET A 105 10.82 -5.79 -16.55
CA MET A 105 11.86 -5.43 -15.59
C MET A 105 11.23 -5.20 -14.20
N SER A 106 11.86 -5.76 -13.16
CA SER A 106 11.55 -5.48 -11.74
C SER A 106 10.09 -5.73 -11.32
N ALA A 107 9.42 -6.72 -11.92
CA ALA A 107 8.11 -7.18 -11.49
C ALA A 107 8.24 -8.34 -10.50
N THR A 108 7.63 -8.22 -9.33
CA THR A 108 7.63 -9.26 -8.28
C THR A 108 6.21 -9.69 -7.98
N GLN A 109 5.93 -10.98 -8.12
CA GLN A 109 4.68 -11.59 -7.72
C GLN A 109 4.83 -12.27 -6.36
N MET A 110 3.93 -11.98 -5.42
CA MET A 110 3.89 -12.62 -4.11
C MET A 110 2.61 -13.43 -3.92
N THR A 111 2.76 -14.70 -3.58
CA THR A 111 1.63 -15.56 -3.19
C THR A 111 1.21 -15.28 -1.75
N MET A 112 -0.06 -15.53 -1.42
CA MET A 112 -0.56 -15.38 -0.06
C MET A 112 0.13 -16.31 0.93
N GLU A 113 0.58 -17.48 0.49
CA GLU A 113 1.36 -18.42 1.32
C GLU A 113 2.67 -17.80 1.76
N LYS A 114 3.39 -17.15 0.83
CA LYS A 114 4.64 -16.45 1.11
C LYS A 114 4.44 -15.28 2.08
N ILE A 115 3.39 -14.48 1.90
CA ILE A 115 3.05 -13.37 2.78
C ILE A 115 2.69 -13.86 4.18
N LYS A 116 1.89 -14.94 4.30
CA LYS A 116 1.48 -15.53 5.58
C LYS A 116 2.61 -16.28 6.30
N SER A 117 3.72 -16.58 5.62
CA SER A 117 4.91 -17.22 6.23
C SER A 117 5.84 -16.24 6.94
N VAL A 118 5.72 -14.94 6.69
CA VAL A 118 6.49 -13.89 7.37
C VAL A 118 5.98 -13.73 8.82
N PRO A 119 6.87 -13.59 9.83
CA PRO A 119 6.45 -13.25 11.19
C PRO A 119 5.60 -11.99 11.22
N VAL A 120 4.54 -12.01 12.02
CA VAL A 120 3.46 -11.03 11.96
C VAL A 120 3.48 -10.09 13.17
N LEU A 121 3.08 -8.83 12.94
CA LEU A 121 2.85 -7.85 14.01
C LEU A 121 1.44 -8.07 14.58
N PHE A 122 1.31 -8.20 15.88
CA PHE A 122 0.04 -8.42 16.60
C PHE A 122 -0.79 -9.63 16.11
N GLY A 123 -0.14 -10.63 15.48
CA GLY A 123 -0.83 -11.81 14.96
C GLY A 123 -1.48 -11.63 13.59
N GLU A 124 -1.19 -10.53 12.88
CA GLU A 124 -1.76 -10.22 11.55
C GLU A 124 -0.71 -10.26 10.44
N ALA A 125 -0.92 -11.09 9.41
CA ALA A 125 -0.14 -11.05 8.18
C ALA A 125 -0.52 -9.81 7.35
N ASP A 126 0.48 -9.10 6.83
CA ASP A 126 0.30 -7.84 6.14
C ASP A 126 1.06 -7.80 4.80
N ILE A 127 0.35 -7.43 3.73
CA ILE A 127 0.88 -7.40 2.36
C ILE A 127 1.95 -6.33 2.21
N ILE A 128 1.68 -5.11 2.68
CA ILE A 128 2.63 -3.99 2.55
C ILE A 128 3.89 -4.28 3.36
N LYS A 129 3.75 -4.80 4.60
CA LYS A 129 4.90 -5.17 5.43
C LYS A 129 5.76 -6.25 4.80
N ALA A 130 5.15 -7.25 4.16
CA ALA A 130 5.90 -8.28 3.43
C ALA A 130 6.65 -7.70 2.21
N LEU A 131 6.02 -6.77 1.48
CA LEU A 131 6.65 -6.09 0.34
C LEU A 131 7.78 -5.15 0.75
N GLN A 132 7.69 -4.51 1.93
CA GLN A 132 8.76 -3.68 2.49
C GLN A 132 10.04 -4.46 2.82
N LEU A 133 9.99 -5.80 2.82
CA LEU A 133 11.17 -6.67 2.98
C LEU A 133 11.84 -7.02 1.64
N MET A 134 11.31 -6.53 0.51
CA MET A 134 11.90 -6.74 -0.82
C MET A 134 12.90 -5.63 -1.14
N PRO A 135 14.01 -5.93 -1.86
CA PRO A 135 14.96 -4.90 -2.24
C PRO A 135 14.33 -3.81 -3.11
N GLY A 136 14.74 -2.56 -2.90
CA GLY A 136 14.20 -1.37 -3.57
C GLY A 136 12.87 -0.88 -3.02
N VAL A 137 12.34 -1.50 -1.96
CA VAL A 137 11.11 -1.08 -1.27
C VAL A 137 11.46 -0.78 0.19
N GLN A 138 11.33 0.46 0.59
CA GLN A 138 11.67 0.92 1.93
C GLN A 138 10.41 1.31 2.72
N SER A 139 10.43 1.10 4.03
CA SER A 139 9.45 1.69 4.94
C SER A 139 9.86 3.11 5.33
N GLY A 140 8.94 3.95 5.75
CA GLY A 140 9.23 5.23 6.37
C GLY A 140 9.90 5.07 7.76
N SER A 141 9.18 5.39 8.82
CA SER A 141 9.57 5.09 10.20
C SER A 141 9.12 3.69 10.62
N GLU A 142 9.49 3.27 11.83
CA GLU A 142 9.05 2.01 12.41
C GLU A 142 7.51 1.91 12.43
N GLY A 143 7.00 0.74 12.00
CA GLY A 143 5.56 0.50 11.97
C GLY A 143 4.79 1.18 10.84
N ASN A 144 5.40 2.04 10.02
CA ASN A 144 4.70 2.74 8.94
C ASN A 144 4.42 1.82 7.73
N SER A 145 3.21 1.87 7.19
CA SER A 145 2.81 1.21 5.93
C SER A 145 3.12 2.06 4.68
N GLY A 146 3.71 3.24 4.83
CA GLY A 146 4.23 4.01 3.70
C GLY A 146 5.24 3.18 2.92
N MET A 147 5.07 3.09 1.62
CA MET A 147 5.93 2.33 0.73
C MET A 147 6.73 3.30 -0.14
N TYR A 148 8.05 3.29 0.02
CA TYR A 148 8.98 4.15 -0.71
C TYR A 148 9.76 3.28 -1.69
N VAL A 149 9.48 3.42 -2.98
CA VAL A 149 10.05 2.54 -4.00
C VAL A 149 11.03 3.31 -4.85
N ARG A 150 12.30 2.87 -4.86
CA ARG A 150 13.36 3.49 -5.67
C ARG A 150 13.38 5.02 -5.55
N GLY A 151 13.28 5.51 -4.32
CA GLY A 151 13.33 6.94 -4.01
C GLY A 151 12.08 7.73 -4.40
N GLY A 152 10.96 7.07 -4.65
CA GLY A 152 9.67 7.73 -4.77
C GLY A 152 8.87 7.69 -3.48
N GLY A 153 8.04 8.71 -3.25
CA GLY A 153 7.14 8.83 -2.11
C GLY A 153 5.96 7.87 -2.14
N PRO A 154 5.17 7.80 -1.06
CA PRO A 154 4.00 6.92 -0.99
C PRO A 154 2.94 7.25 -2.03
N ASP A 155 2.75 8.53 -2.37
CA ASP A 155 1.83 9.01 -3.39
C ASP A 155 2.30 8.76 -4.82
N GLU A 156 3.59 8.50 -5.02
CA GLU A 156 4.13 8.11 -6.32
C GLU A 156 3.87 6.62 -6.66
N ASN A 157 3.25 5.86 -5.76
CA ASN A 157 2.85 4.48 -6.00
C ASN A 157 1.36 4.39 -6.31
N LEU A 158 1.01 3.58 -7.30
CA LEU A 158 -0.37 3.24 -7.62
C LEU A 158 -0.76 1.96 -6.89
N PHE A 159 -1.67 2.07 -5.95
CA PHE A 159 -2.25 0.93 -5.26
C PHE A 159 -3.58 0.59 -5.91
N LEU A 160 -3.71 -0.62 -6.42
CA LEU A 160 -4.92 -1.10 -7.09
C LEU A 160 -5.52 -2.27 -6.33
N LEU A 161 -6.83 -2.22 -6.10
CA LEU A 161 -7.63 -3.34 -5.63
C LEU A 161 -8.63 -3.73 -6.73
N ASP A 162 -8.44 -4.91 -7.33
CA ASP A 162 -9.18 -5.32 -8.53
C ASP A 162 -9.12 -4.27 -9.66
N GLY A 163 -7.95 -3.60 -9.84
CA GLY A 163 -7.74 -2.59 -10.87
C GLY A 163 -8.34 -1.22 -10.57
N VAL A 164 -8.85 -0.98 -9.36
CA VAL A 164 -9.39 0.32 -8.91
C VAL A 164 -8.43 0.99 -7.94
N PRO A 165 -8.10 2.29 -8.10
CA PRO A 165 -7.21 3.01 -7.20
C PRO A 165 -7.70 3.05 -5.75
N LEU A 166 -6.78 2.81 -4.82
CA LEU A 166 -6.97 2.93 -3.37
C LEU A 166 -6.00 4.01 -2.84
N TYR A 167 -6.51 5.06 -2.21
CA TYR A 167 -5.70 6.23 -1.88
C TYR A 167 -4.94 6.09 -0.56
N ASN A 168 -5.62 5.81 0.54
CA ASN A 168 -4.96 5.52 1.81
C ASN A 168 -4.98 4.01 2.05
N VAL A 169 -3.81 3.39 2.03
CA VAL A 169 -3.65 1.94 2.14
C VAL A 169 -3.32 1.48 3.55
N SER A 170 -3.56 2.33 4.57
CA SER A 170 -3.11 2.06 5.93
C SER A 170 -4.15 2.36 6.99
N HIS A 171 -4.13 1.51 8.03
CA HIS A 171 -4.85 1.69 9.29
C HIS A 171 -3.90 2.02 10.42
N LEU A 172 -4.43 2.56 11.54
CA LEU A 172 -3.70 2.89 12.76
C LEU A 172 -2.43 3.72 12.48
N GLY A 173 -2.57 4.80 11.69
CA GLY A 173 -1.42 5.64 11.36
C GLY A 173 -0.29 4.94 10.61
N GLY A 174 -0.58 3.83 9.92
CA GLY A 174 0.40 3.10 9.13
C GLY A 174 0.82 1.73 9.68
N PHE A 175 0.32 1.30 10.83
CA PHE A 175 0.75 0.02 11.42
C PHE A 175 0.17 -1.21 10.70
N PHE A 176 -0.98 -1.11 10.06
CA PHE A 176 -1.59 -2.17 9.26
C PHE A 176 -1.95 -1.67 7.88
N SER A 177 -1.90 -2.55 6.89
CA SER A 177 -2.43 -2.25 5.56
C SER A 177 -3.94 -2.46 5.48
N ALA A 178 -4.57 -1.73 4.57
CA ALA A 178 -5.98 -1.88 4.22
C ALA A 178 -6.30 -3.22 3.52
N PHE A 179 -5.26 -3.95 3.10
CA PHE A 179 -5.42 -5.22 2.40
C PHE A 179 -5.58 -6.39 3.37
N ASN A 180 -6.80 -6.91 3.48
CA ASN A 180 -7.07 -8.13 4.23
C ASN A 180 -6.54 -9.35 3.46
N THR A 181 -5.51 -10.03 4.00
CA THR A 181 -4.86 -11.18 3.36
C THR A 181 -5.76 -12.37 3.10
N ASP A 182 -6.91 -12.47 3.76
CA ASP A 182 -7.88 -13.54 3.52
C ASP A 182 -8.83 -13.25 2.36
N ALA A 183 -8.98 -11.97 1.98
CA ALA A 183 -9.75 -11.53 0.81
C ALA A 183 -8.92 -11.53 -0.49
N VAL A 184 -7.59 -11.61 -0.40
CA VAL A 184 -6.66 -11.42 -1.53
C VAL A 184 -6.18 -12.74 -2.09
N LYS A 185 -6.13 -12.82 -3.43
CA LYS A 185 -5.66 -13.96 -4.20
C LYS A 185 -4.23 -13.80 -4.69
N ASN A 186 -3.91 -12.64 -5.25
CA ASN A 186 -2.63 -12.37 -5.88
C ASN A 186 -2.19 -10.93 -5.65
N VAL A 187 -0.87 -10.75 -5.54
CA VAL A 187 -0.22 -9.45 -5.38
C VAL A 187 0.93 -9.37 -6.36
N THR A 188 0.93 -8.34 -7.19
CA THR A 188 2.03 -8.06 -8.13
C THR A 188 2.53 -6.64 -7.89
N LEU A 189 3.83 -6.51 -7.62
CA LEU A 189 4.54 -5.24 -7.48
C LEU A 189 5.41 -5.00 -8.71
N TYR A 190 5.23 -3.87 -9.37
CA TYR A 190 6.10 -3.36 -10.42
C TYR A 190 6.91 -2.19 -9.87
N LYS A 191 8.25 -2.33 -9.81
CA LYS A 191 9.17 -1.28 -9.31
C LYS A 191 9.71 -0.42 -10.46
N GLY A 192 9.07 0.70 -10.77
CA GLY A 192 9.42 1.52 -11.93
C GLY A 192 9.09 0.83 -13.24
N SER A 193 9.65 1.19 -14.34
CA SER A 193 9.48 0.62 -15.70
C SER A 193 8.25 -0.30 -15.92
N PHE A 194 7.11 0.05 -15.32
CA PHE A 194 5.88 -0.73 -15.39
C PHE A 194 5.23 -0.58 -16.78
N PRO A 195 4.44 -1.57 -17.25
CA PRO A 195 3.82 -1.60 -18.58
C PRO A 195 2.98 -0.36 -18.89
N ALA A 196 2.81 -0.05 -20.21
CA ALA A 196 2.11 1.15 -20.66
C ALA A 196 0.63 1.20 -20.27
N ARG A 197 0.00 0.10 -19.93
CA ARG A 197 -1.38 0.05 -19.41
C ARG A 197 -1.57 0.74 -18.05
N PHE A 198 -0.50 0.98 -17.31
CA PHE A 198 -0.53 1.71 -16.05
C PHE A 198 -0.04 3.14 -16.23
N GLY A 199 -0.71 4.10 -15.58
CA GLY A 199 -0.35 5.52 -15.63
C GLY A 199 -0.64 6.26 -14.32
N GLY A 200 -0.41 7.58 -14.32
CA GLY A 200 -0.79 8.47 -13.23
C GLY A 200 0.08 8.42 -11.97
N ARG A 201 1.21 7.66 -11.98
CA ARG A 201 2.17 7.59 -10.87
C ARG A 201 3.61 7.50 -11.37
N LEU A 202 4.60 7.82 -10.50
CA LEU A 202 6.01 7.97 -10.89
C LEU A 202 6.92 6.84 -10.44
N SER A 203 6.48 5.94 -9.54
CA SER A 203 7.42 5.04 -8.85
C SER A 203 7.07 3.57 -8.99
N ALA A 204 5.93 3.14 -8.49
CA ALA A 204 5.56 1.74 -8.49
C ALA A 204 4.06 1.53 -8.75
N VAL A 205 3.70 0.31 -9.12
CA VAL A 205 2.31 -0.16 -9.16
C VAL A 205 2.20 -1.41 -8.32
N LEU A 206 1.30 -1.39 -7.35
CA LEU A 206 0.88 -2.56 -6.59
C LEU A 206 -0.50 -2.98 -7.04
N ASP A 207 -0.58 -4.09 -7.76
CA ASP A 207 -1.82 -4.67 -8.27
C ASP A 207 -2.26 -5.84 -7.39
N VAL A 208 -3.37 -5.63 -6.65
CA VAL A 208 -3.94 -6.59 -5.71
C VAL A 208 -5.27 -7.10 -6.24
N THR A 209 -5.36 -8.41 -6.45
CA THR A 209 -6.58 -9.07 -6.94
C THR A 209 -7.27 -9.82 -5.80
N GLN A 210 -8.59 -9.60 -5.64
CA GLN A 210 -9.42 -10.29 -4.66
C GLN A 210 -9.82 -11.70 -5.11
N ASN A 211 -10.13 -12.59 -4.15
CA ASN A 211 -10.71 -13.91 -4.40
C ASN A 211 -12.02 -13.79 -5.16
N ASN A 212 -12.25 -14.70 -6.14
CA ASN A 212 -13.48 -14.73 -6.93
C ASN A 212 -14.58 -15.59 -6.29
N GLY A 213 -14.26 -16.30 -5.19
CA GLY A 213 -15.14 -17.24 -4.53
C GLY A 213 -15.09 -18.65 -5.10
N ASN A 214 -15.47 -19.63 -4.29
CA ASN A 214 -15.49 -21.05 -4.65
C ASN A 214 -16.77 -21.41 -5.41
N ASP A 215 -16.68 -22.08 -6.54
CA ASP A 215 -17.85 -22.47 -7.37
C ASP A 215 -18.41 -23.86 -7.01
N LYS A 216 -17.81 -24.60 -6.11
CA LYS A 216 -18.15 -25.97 -5.74
C LYS A 216 -18.85 -26.07 -4.39
N GLU A 217 -18.19 -25.55 -3.34
CA GLU A 217 -18.60 -25.74 -1.94
C GLU A 217 -18.40 -24.43 -1.15
N LEU A 218 -19.14 -24.32 -0.05
CA LEU A 218 -18.95 -23.23 0.89
C LEU A 218 -17.67 -23.47 1.71
N HIS A 219 -16.79 -22.51 1.73
CA HIS A 219 -15.58 -22.48 2.52
C HIS A 219 -15.47 -21.18 3.31
N GLY A 220 -14.70 -21.22 4.38
CA GLY A 220 -14.44 -20.03 5.15
C GLY A 220 -13.31 -20.21 6.14
N ASN A 221 -12.93 -19.11 6.73
CA ASN A 221 -12.09 -19.09 7.90
C ASN A 221 -12.54 -17.98 8.85
N ALA A 222 -12.30 -18.22 10.14
CA ALA A 222 -12.45 -17.23 11.18
C ALA A 222 -11.16 -17.15 11.97
N SER A 223 -10.65 -15.94 12.21
CA SER A 223 -9.41 -15.70 12.93
C SER A 223 -9.63 -14.69 14.05
N ILE A 224 -9.02 -14.95 15.19
CA ILE A 224 -8.91 -14.00 16.29
C ILE A 224 -7.44 -13.85 16.67
N GLY A 225 -6.95 -12.62 16.62
CA GLY A 225 -5.61 -12.23 17.01
C GLY A 225 -5.60 -11.45 18.32
N LEU A 226 -4.49 -10.80 18.65
CA LEU A 226 -4.36 -9.99 19.85
C LEU A 226 -5.27 -8.74 19.81
N ILE A 227 -5.40 -8.10 18.66
CA ILE A 227 -6.07 -6.79 18.52
C ILE A 227 -7.20 -6.79 17.49
N ALA A 228 -7.34 -7.82 16.65
CA ALA A 228 -8.33 -7.86 15.59
C ALA A 228 -8.93 -9.26 15.40
N ALA A 229 -10.17 -9.29 14.93
CA ALA A 229 -10.85 -10.50 14.47
C ALA A 229 -11.19 -10.38 12.98
N LYS A 230 -11.17 -11.52 12.28
CA LYS A 230 -11.47 -11.64 10.86
C LYS A 230 -12.40 -12.80 10.59
N ILE A 231 -13.23 -12.64 9.58
CA ILE A 231 -14.03 -13.73 9.02
C ILE A 231 -13.97 -13.63 7.49
N ASN A 232 -13.79 -14.75 6.84
CA ASN A 232 -13.88 -14.87 5.40
C ASN A 232 -14.83 -16.03 5.05
N LEU A 233 -15.75 -15.77 4.13
CA LEU A 233 -16.74 -16.73 3.62
C LEU A 233 -16.77 -16.66 2.10
N GLU A 234 -16.69 -17.81 1.44
CA GLU A 234 -16.77 -17.92 -0.01
C GLU A 234 -17.50 -19.18 -0.43
N GLY A 235 -18.27 -19.10 -1.49
CA GLY A 235 -19.01 -20.24 -1.96
C GLY A 235 -19.90 -19.94 -3.16
N PRO A 236 -20.61 -20.98 -3.66
CA PRO A 236 -21.54 -20.83 -4.76
C PRO A 236 -22.91 -20.34 -4.25
N ILE A 237 -23.47 -19.31 -4.91
CA ILE A 237 -24.91 -19.01 -4.88
C ILE A 237 -25.60 -19.96 -5.86
N VAL A 238 -25.02 -20.09 -7.07
CA VAL A 238 -25.42 -21.07 -8.07
C VAL A 238 -24.16 -21.83 -8.48
N LYS A 239 -24.11 -23.15 -8.21
CA LYS A 239 -22.93 -23.97 -8.53
C LYS A 239 -22.48 -23.79 -9.95
N GLU A 240 -21.17 -23.61 -10.16
CA GLU A 240 -20.47 -23.43 -11.43
C GLU A 240 -20.87 -22.16 -12.22
N LYS A 241 -21.76 -21.33 -11.66
CA LYS A 241 -22.24 -20.10 -12.34
C LYS A 241 -22.05 -18.83 -11.53
N THR A 242 -22.50 -18.83 -10.27
CA THR A 242 -22.49 -17.60 -9.45
C THR A 242 -21.81 -17.88 -8.14
N THR A 243 -20.74 -17.16 -7.86
CA THR A 243 -19.97 -17.28 -6.61
C THR A 243 -19.99 -15.96 -5.85
N PHE A 244 -19.80 -16.05 -4.54
CA PHE A 244 -19.54 -14.90 -3.69
C PHE A 244 -18.26 -15.13 -2.87
N SER A 245 -17.62 -14.03 -2.51
CA SER A 245 -16.56 -13.97 -1.51
C SER A 245 -16.82 -12.75 -0.63
N ILE A 246 -16.89 -12.92 0.68
CA ILE A 246 -17.10 -11.85 1.65
C ILE A 246 -16.05 -12.00 2.74
N SER A 247 -15.33 -10.94 3.04
CA SER A 247 -14.34 -10.91 4.09
C SER A 247 -14.52 -9.65 4.93
N ALA A 248 -14.57 -9.82 6.25
CA ALA A 248 -14.66 -8.72 7.20
C ALA A 248 -13.53 -8.82 8.22
N ARG A 249 -12.97 -7.67 8.59
CA ARG A 249 -11.98 -7.52 9.65
C ARG A 249 -12.39 -6.33 10.54
N ARG A 250 -12.22 -6.47 11.85
CA ARG A 250 -12.38 -5.39 12.80
C ARG A 250 -11.35 -5.49 13.91
N THR A 251 -10.75 -4.35 14.28
CA THR A 251 -9.94 -4.25 15.50
C THR A 251 -10.83 -3.99 16.73
N TYR A 252 -10.34 -4.47 17.87
CA TYR A 252 -10.88 -4.19 19.21
C TYR A 252 -9.76 -3.68 20.13
N ALA A 253 -8.84 -2.90 19.56
CA ALA A 253 -7.72 -2.32 20.31
C ALA A 253 -8.20 -1.48 21.50
N GLU A 254 -9.39 -0.90 21.41
CA GLU A 254 -10.04 -0.17 22.53
C GLU A 254 -10.18 -1.02 23.80
N LEU A 255 -10.37 -2.36 23.68
CA LEU A 255 -10.47 -3.25 24.85
C LEU A 255 -9.14 -3.40 25.61
N LEU A 256 -8.01 -3.15 24.96
CA LEU A 256 -6.69 -3.17 25.56
C LEU A 256 -6.25 -1.77 26.02
N VAL A 257 -6.56 -0.75 25.25
CA VAL A 257 -6.16 0.64 25.51
C VAL A 257 -6.92 1.26 26.68
N ILE A 258 -8.26 1.03 26.78
CA ILE A 258 -9.11 1.60 27.82
C ILE A 258 -8.64 1.19 29.23
N PRO A 259 -8.43 -0.12 29.55
CA PRO A 259 -7.93 -0.48 30.88
C PRO A 259 -6.57 0.11 31.21
N THR A 260 -5.68 0.24 30.20
CA THR A 260 -4.37 0.87 30.39
C THR A 260 -4.49 2.35 30.72
N ILE A 261 -5.39 3.08 30.04
CA ILE A 261 -5.67 4.49 30.34
C ILE A 261 -6.29 4.64 31.74
N MET A 262 -7.22 3.76 32.11
CA MET A 262 -7.81 3.77 33.45
C MET A 262 -6.76 3.59 34.54
N TRP A 263 -5.85 2.64 34.33
CA TRP A 263 -4.74 2.40 35.26
C TRP A 263 -3.79 3.60 35.35
N PHE A 264 -3.46 4.27 34.22
CA PHE A 264 -2.66 5.50 34.26
C PHE A 264 -3.38 6.65 34.96
N ASN A 265 -4.70 6.79 34.77
CA ASN A 265 -5.50 7.80 35.46
C ASN A 265 -5.59 7.55 36.98
N GLU A 266 -5.50 6.29 37.41
CA GLU A 266 -5.43 5.94 38.86
C GLU A 266 -4.05 6.24 39.46
N LEU A 267 -2.96 5.93 38.75
CA LEU A 267 -1.59 6.21 39.19
C LEU A 267 -1.29 7.72 39.34
N GLY A 268 -1.90 8.56 38.51
CA GLY A 268 -1.70 10.02 38.55
C GLY A 268 -2.39 10.71 39.73
N ASN A 269 -3.20 10.02 40.52
CA ASN A 269 -3.93 10.56 41.65
C ASN A 269 -3.12 10.51 42.99
N ASP A 270 -1.96 9.83 43.01
CA ASP A 270 -1.19 9.61 44.24
C ASP A 270 -0.05 10.62 44.45
N ASP A 271 0.21 11.54 43.51
CA ASP A 271 1.29 12.53 43.66
C ASP A 271 0.71 13.92 44.03
N PRO A 272 1.07 14.52 45.15
CA PRO A 272 0.60 15.86 45.56
C PRO A 272 1.41 16.96 44.84
N ALA A 273 1.32 17.03 43.51
CA ALA A 273 1.83 18.18 42.76
C ALA A 273 0.81 19.33 42.74
N PRO A 274 1.24 20.60 42.77
CA PRO A 274 0.38 21.73 43.11
C PRO A 274 -0.70 22.02 42.06
N ASP A 275 -1.91 21.97 42.54
CA ASP A 275 -3.13 22.70 42.23
C ASP A 275 -3.73 22.87 40.84
N VAL A 276 -3.09 22.54 39.72
CA VAL A 276 -3.66 22.85 38.38
C VAL A 276 -3.88 21.65 37.47
N VAL A 277 -3.27 20.49 37.71
CA VAL A 277 -3.31 19.36 36.80
C VAL A 277 -3.95 18.08 37.39
N ASN A 278 -4.22 18.03 38.66
CA ASN A 278 -4.59 16.80 39.40
C ASN A 278 -6.02 16.26 39.19
N ASN A 279 -6.84 16.87 38.33
CA ASN A 279 -8.20 16.37 38.01
C ASN A 279 -8.45 16.09 36.52
N ALA A 280 -7.41 16.02 35.69
CA ALA A 280 -7.58 15.72 34.27
C ALA A 280 -7.87 14.23 34.08
N LYS A 281 -9.09 13.90 33.66
CA LYS A 281 -9.46 12.55 33.22
C LYS A 281 -9.31 12.44 31.71
N PHE A 282 -8.49 11.50 31.28
CA PHE A 282 -8.26 11.21 29.87
C PHE A 282 -9.06 10.00 29.45
N ASN A 283 -9.76 10.09 28.30
CA ASN A 283 -10.43 8.99 27.65
C ASN A 283 -10.03 9.01 26.16
N ALA A 284 -9.54 7.90 25.63
CA ALA A 284 -9.21 7.78 24.22
C ALA A 284 -9.50 6.37 23.71
N GLY A 285 -9.72 6.28 22.44
CA GLY A 285 -9.93 4.98 21.80
C GLY A 285 -9.59 5.03 20.32
N TYR A 286 -9.41 3.83 19.77
CA TYR A 286 -9.15 3.64 18.36
C TYR A 286 -9.79 2.33 17.90
N TRP A 287 -10.43 2.37 16.73
CA TRP A 287 -10.91 1.19 16.03
C TRP A 287 -10.84 1.38 14.51
N PHE A 288 -10.70 0.28 13.80
CA PHE A 288 -10.88 0.23 12.34
C PHE A 288 -11.66 -1.02 11.95
N TYR A 289 -12.23 -0.98 10.75
CA TYR A 289 -12.79 -2.15 10.10
C TYR A 289 -12.53 -2.15 8.60
N ASP A 290 -12.56 -3.35 8.00
CA ASP A 290 -12.59 -3.59 6.57
C ASP A 290 -13.69 -4.55 6.22
N LEU A 291 -14.35 -4.27 5.11
CA LEU A 291 -15.31 -5.14 4.47
C LEU A 291 -14.96 -5.28 2.99
N ASN A 292 -14.68 -6.50 2.55
CA ASN A 292 -14.51 -6.87 1.15
C ASN A 292 -15.66 -7.75 0.73
N ALA A 293 -16.24 -7.50 -0.43
CA ALA A 293 -17.27 -8.34 -1.02
C ALA A 293 -17.07 -8.44 -2.52
N LYS A 294 -17.18 -9.65 -3.07
CA LYS A 294 -17.10 -9.89 -4.51
C LYS A 294 -18.14 -10.90 -4.94
N LEU A 295 -18.82 -10.58 -6.04
CA LEU A 295 -19.79 -11.44 -6.70
C LEU A 295 -19.28 -11.72 -8.10
N THR A 296 -19.21 -13.00 -8.48
CA THR A 296 -18.81 -13.40 -9.83
C THR A 296 -19.95 -14.19 -10.49
N HIS A 297 -20.33 -13.80 -11.70
CA HIS A 297 -21.34 -14.51 -12.47
C HIS A 297 -20.81 -14.90 -13.84
N LYS A 298 -20.89 -16.21 -14.16
CA LYS A 298 -20.52 -16.79 -15.43
C LYS A 298 -21.76 -16.97 -16.29
N PHE A 299 -21.97 -16.10 -17.27
CA PHE A 299 -23.05 -16.26 -18.26
C PHE A 299 -22.75 -17.42 -19.22
N SER A 300 -21.49 -17.52 -19.66
CA SER A 300 -20.98 -18.57 -20.54
C SER A 300 -19.47 -18.72 -20.36
N ASP A 301 -18.83 -19.66 -21.07
CA ASP A 301 -17.36 -19.77 -21.06
C ASP A 301 -16.67 -18.53 -21.63
N LYS A 302 -17.37 -17.75 -22.46
CA LYS A 302 -16.88 -16.51 -23.07
C LYS A 302 -17.23 -15.24 -22.30
N SER A 303 -18.18 -15.28 -21.37
CA SER A 303 -18.76 -14.09 -20.75
C SER A 303 -18.86 -14.24 -19.23
N ARG A 304 -18.20 -13.33 -18.50
CA ARG A 304 -18.23 -13.25 -17.03
C ARG A 304 -18.40 -11.82 -16.57
N LEU A 305 -19.19 -11.66 -15.50
CA LEU A 305 -19.41 -10.38 -14.82
C LEU A 305 -18.88 -10.49 -13.38
N TYR A 306 -18.19 -9.45 -12.95
CA TYR A 306 -17.68 -9.31 -11.58
C TYR A 306 -18.23 -8.02 -10.98
N GLY A 307 -18.78 -8.10 -9.81
CA GLY A 307 -19.05 -6.95 -8.94
C GLY A 307 -18.14 -7.03 -7.73
N SER A 308 -17.36 -6.00 -7.46
CA SER A 308 -16.52 -5.93 -6.26
C SER A 308 -16.80 -4.67 -5.45
N PHE A 309 -16.68 -4.81 -4.14
CA PHE A 309 -16.88 -3.76 -3.16
C PHE A 309 -15.81 -3.86 -2.07
N TYR A 310 -15.28 -2.72 -1.66
CA TYR A 310 -14.42 -2.58 -0.51
C TYR A 310 -14.83 -1.34 0.28
N MET A 311 -14.83 -1.45 1.60
CA MET A 311 -14.98 -0.34 2.52
C MET A 311 -14.07 -0.57 3.73
N GLY A 312 -13.27 0.42 4.05
CA GLY A 312 -12.43 0.45 5.25
C GLY A 312 -12.49 1.81 5.89
N ASP A 313 -12.56 1.85 7.23
CA ASP A 313 -12.73 3.08 7.99
C ASP A 313 -12.00 2.99 9.33
N ASP A 314 -11.36 4.07 9.71
CA ASP A 314 -10.62 4.26 10.94
C ASP A 314 -11.24 5.39 11.76
N ASN A 315 -11.20 5.26 13.06
CA ASN A 315 -11.62 6.32 13.98
C ASN A 315 -10.72 6.33 15.20
N VAL A 316 -10.02 7.44 15.40
CA VAL A 316 -9.30 7.76 16.63
C VAL A 316 -10.00 8.90 17.33
N TYR A 317 -10.17 8.80 18.64
CA TYR A 317 -10.75 9.85 19.44
C TYR A 317 -10.04 9.99 20.78
N GLY A 318 -10.04 11.21 21.30
CA GLY A 318 -9.56 11.52 22.61
C GLY A 318 -10.44 12.60 23.26
N ARG A 319 -10.67 12.50 24.57
CA ARG A 319 -11.36 13.49 25.36
C ARG A 319 -10.63 13.67 26.68
N ILE A 320 -10.30 14.91 26.99
CA ILE A 320 -9.69 15.31 28.25
C ILE A 320 -10.74 16.10 29.02
N ARG A 321 -11.02 15.71 30.25
CA ARG A 321 -11.79 16.50 31.18
C ARG A 321 -10.82 17.21 32.12
N THR A 322 -10.93 18.48 32.26
CA THR A 322 -10.23 19.30 33.24
C THR A 322 -11.21 20.21 33.97
N VAL A 323 -10.86 20.66 35.17
CA VAL A 323 -11.69 21.59 35.93
C VAL A 323 -11.01 22.96 35.89
N THR A 324 -11.74 24.00 35.48
CA THR A 324 -11.22 25.38 35.47
C THR A 324 -11.00 25.89 36.89
N SER A 325 -10.28 27.00 37.03
CA SER A 325 -10.09 27.71 38.34
C SER A 325 -11.39 28.19 38.96
N LEU A 326 -12.46 28.27 38.16
CA LEU A 326 -13.84 28.66 38.59
C LEU A 326 -14.68 27.45 39.01
N GLY A 327 -14.10 26.24 39.00
CA GLY A 327 -14.81 24.99 39.33
C GLY A 327 -15.71 24.48 38.20
N GLU A 328 -15.56 24.98 36.98
CA GLU A 328 -16.32 24.55 35.81
C GLU A 328 -15.62 23.35 35.12
N ASP A 329 -16.40 22.39 34.67
CA ASP A 329 -15.87 21.30 33.86
C ASP A 329 -15.57 21.78 32.43
N MET A 330 -14.34 21.59 31.95
CA MET A 330 -13.94 21.83 30.58
C MET A 330 -13.53 20.51 29.94
N TYR A 331 -14.11 20.25 28.77
CA TYR A 331 -13.80 19.08 27.96
C TYR A 331 -13.09 19.51 26.68
N LEU A 332 -11.89 18.97 26.46
CA LEU A 332 -11.17 19.07 25.20
C LEU A 332 -11.38 17.77 24.43
N GLY A 333 -12.02 17.84 23.28
CA GLY A 333 -12.31 16.70 22.42
C GLY A 333 -11.53 16.76 21.13
N PHE A 334 -11.02 15.60 20.69
CA PHE A 334 -10.40 15.41 19.38
C PHE A 334 -10.94 14.12 18.78
N GLN A 335 -11.30 14.17 17.50
CA GLN A 335 -11.65 12.98 16.72
C GLN A 335 -11.06 13.10 15.32
N ASN A 336 -10.45 12.05 14.82
CA ASN A 336 -10.08 11.91 13.41
C ASN A 336 -10.64 10.61 12.86
N ARG A 337 -11.42 10.72 11.78
CA ARG A 337 -12.01 9.59 11.06
C ARG A 337 -11.61 9.65 9.61
N TRP A 338 -11.07 8.54 9.09
CA TRP A 338 -10.68 8.44 7.68
C TRP A 338 -10.98 7.07 7.12
N GLY A 339 -11.18 7.00 5.81
CA GLY A 339 -11.47 5.72 5.19
C GLY A 339 -11.60 5.78 3.69
N ASN A 340 -11.70 4.59 3.10
CA ASN A 340 -11.90 4.38 1.68
C ASN A 340 -13.18 3.62 1.41
N MET A 341 -13.79 3.88 0.26
CA MET A 341 -14.88 3.09 -0.30
C MET A 341 -14.63 2.89 -1.79
N ILE A 342 -14.70 1.65 -2.25
CA ILE A 342 -14.57 1.27 -3.66
C ILE A 342 -15.76 0.42 -4.06
N GLY A 343 -16.32 0.70 -5.22
CA GLY A 343 -17.27 -0.15 -5.91
C GLY A 343 -16.87 -0.32 -7.37
N SER A 344 -16.93 -1.55 -7.91
CA SER A 344 -16.67 -1.75 -9.33
C SER A 344 -17.54 -2.83 -9.94
N LEU A 345 -17.84 -2.63 -11.21
CA LEU A 345 -18.45 -3.62 -12.10
C LEU A 345 -17.50 -3.87 -13.26
N ARG A 346 -17.24 -5.14 -13.57
CA ARG A 346 -16.36 -5.54 -14.65
C ARG A 346 -16.97 -6.65 -15.46
N TRP A 347 -16.98 -6.49 -16.77
CA TRP A 347 -17.45 -7.47 -17.71
C TRP A 347 -16.33 -7.92 -18.63
N ASN A 348 -16.05 -9.22 -18.61
CA ASN A 348 -15.07 -9.86 -19.46
C ASN A 348 -15.77 -10.62 -20.58
N TYR A 349 -15.27 -10.45 -21.81
CA TYR A 349 -15.83 -11.11 -22.97
C TYR A 349 -14.75 -11.58 -23.97
N VAL A 350 -14.80 -12.85 -24.34
CA VAL A 350 -13.94 -13.42 -25.38
C VAL A 350 -14.61 -13.16 -26.74
N LEU A 351 -14.21 -12.07 -27.41
CA LEU A 351 -14.77 -11.66 -28.70
C LEU A 351 -14.42 -12.67 -29.81
N THR A 352 -13.14 -13.05 -29.85
CA THR A 352 -12.64 -14.09 -30.77
C THR A 352 -11.59 -14.94 -30.04
N PRO A 353 -11.15 -16.09 -30.56
CA PRO A 353 -10.06 -16.87 -29.98
C PRO A 353 -8.74 -16.08 -29.75
N LYS A 354 -8.57 -14.93 -30.42
CA LYS A 354 -7.39 -14.07 -30.37
C LYS A 354 -7.63 -12.75 -29.69
N LEU A 355 -8.88 -12.38 -29.39
CA LEU A 355 -9.23 -11.06 -28.86
C LEU A 355 -10.13 -11.21 -27.64
N PHE A 356 -9.59 -10.81 -26.50
CA PHE A 356 -10.27 -10.73 -25.23
C PHE A 356 -10.54 -9.26 -24.89
N MET A 357 -11.73 -8.98 -24.36
CA MET A 357 -12.18 -7.64 -23.97
C MET A 357 -12.51 -7.61 -22.47
N ASN A 358 -12.13 -6.51 -21.83
CA ASN A 358 -12.46 -6.18 -20.46
C ASN A 358 -13.07 -4.78 -20.41
N VAL A 359 -14.33 -4.66 -19.99
CA VAL A 359 -15.00 -3.37 -19.76
C VAL A 359 -15.25 -3.24 -18.27
N SER A 360 -14.90 -2.11 -17.68
CA SER A 360 -15.17 -1.86 -16.26
C SER A 360 -15.63 -0.43 -16.00
N ALA A 361 -16.47 -0.30 -14.98
CA ALA A 361 -16.85 0.98 -14.38
C ALA A 361 -16.58 0.90 -12.87
N SER A 362 -16.01 1.94 -12.29
CA SER A 362 -15.69 1.98 -10.88
C SER A 362 -15.92 3.33 -10.25
N TYR A 363 -16.17 3.31 -8.96
CA TYR A 363 -16.20 4.45 -8.07
C TYR A 363 -15.22 4.22 -6.93
N THR A 364 -14.38 5.21 -6.63
CA THR A 364 -13.54 5.23 -5.44
C THR A 364 -13.71 6.54 -4.69
N GLN A 365 -13.64 6.46 -3.37
CA GLN A 365 -13.68 7.62 -2.48
C GLN A 365 -12.69 7.40 -1.34
N TYR A 366 -11.89 8.41 -1.07
CA TYR A 366 -11.16 8.58 0.18
C TYR A 366 -11.65 9.84 0.88
N GLN A 367 -11.82 9.78 2.18
CA GLN A 367 -12.21 10.91 3.00
C GLN A 367 -11.47 10.90 4.33
N ASN A 368 -11.07 12.08 4.79
CA ASN A 368 -10.55 12.33 6.13
C ASN A 368 -11.37 13.45 6.79
N ASN A 369 -11.76 13.26 8.05
CA ASN A 369 -12.53 14.21 8.84
C ASN A 369 -11.93 14.35 10.23
N ILE A 370 -11.46 15.56 10.55
CA ILE A 370 -10.89 15.92 11.85
C ILE A 370 -11.84 16.87 12.55
N VAL A 371 -12.20 16.54 13.79
CA VAL A 371 -13.05 17.36 14.64
C VAL A 371 -12.31 17.67 15.92
N GLY A 372 -12.14 18.96 16.22
CA GLY A 372 -11.71 19.46 17.52
C GLY A 372 -12.87 20.12 18.24
N SER A 373 -13.03 19.94 19.53
CA SER A 373 -14.05 20.58 20.33
C SER A 373 -13.54 21.01 21.69
N ILE A 374 -14.03 22.19 22.14
CA ILE A 374 -13.87 22.69 23.52
C ILE A 374 -15.28 22.89 24.05
N GLU A 375 -15.62 22.20 25.13
CA GLU A 375 -16.91 22.30 25.77
C GLU A 375 -16.71 22.75 27.22
N LYS A 376 -17.40 23.78 27.68
CA LYS A 376 -17.48 24.19 29.09
C LYS A 376 -18.86 23.85 29.62
N VAL A 377 -18.93 23.32 30.81
CA VAL A 377 -20.14 22.96 31.52
C VAL A 377 -20.23 23.78 32.78
N ALA A 378 -21.36 24.45 32.99
CA ALA A 378 -21.56 25.32 34.15
C ALA A 378 -21.45 24.56 35.48
N ALA A 379 -20.85 25.18 36.50
CA ALA A 379 -20.59 24.60 37.82
C ALA A 379 -21.83 24.10 38.60
N ARG A 380 -23.02 24.41 38.14
CA ARG A 380 -24.31 24.08 38.79
C ARG A 380 -25.26 23.19 38.01
N GLY A 381 -24.81 22.55 36.94
CA GLY A 381 -25.72 21.70 36.20
C GLY A 381 -25.07 20.98 35.04
N ASP A 382 -25.75 19.97 34.53
CA ASP A 382 -25.32 19.18 33.35
C ASP A 382 -25.53 19.92 32.01
N SER A 383 -25.76 21.25 32.04
CA SER A 383 -25.97 22.05 30.82
C SER A 383 -24.62 22.58 30.28
N ILE A 384 -24.43 22.41 28.99
CA ILE A 384 -23.28 22.99 28.28
C ILE A 384 -23.46 24.53 28.28
N ASP A 385 -22.42 25.23 28.79
CA ASP A 385 -22.38 26.68 28.83
C ASP A 385 -21.86 27.29 27.53
N SER A 386 -20.80 26.66 26.97
CA SER A 386 -20.28 27.03 25.66
C SER A 386 -19.64 25.85 24.95
N ARG A 387 -19.75 25.82 23.63
CA ARG A 387 -19.10 24.85 22.75
C ARG A 387 -18.42 25.55 21.59
N ILE A 388 -17.13 25.30 21.42
CA ILE A 388 -16.37 25.67 20.24
C ILE A 388 -16.04 24.38 19.51
N LYS A 389 -16.37 24.28 18.22
CA LYS A 389 -16.08 23.12 17.39
C LYS A 389 -15.42 23.57 16.11
N GLY A 390 -14.29 22.94 15.79
CA GLY A 390 -13.67 22.99 14.48
C GLY A 390 -13.83 21.66 13.74
N ASP A 391 -14.23 21.71 12.50
CA ASP A 391 -14.42 20.56 11.61
C ASP A 391 -13.56 20.79 10.37
N TYR A 392 -12.63 19.90 10.09
CA TYR A 392 -11.78 19.92 8.91
C TYR A 392 -12.00 18.66 8.10
N ARG A 393 -12.26 18.80 6.80
CA ARG A 393 -12.49 17.70 5.88
C ARG A 393 -11.59 17.81 4.67
N SER A 394 -11.02 16.66 4.27
CA SER A 394 -10.32 16.52 3.00
C SER A 394 -10.69 15.19 2.34
N GLY A 395 -10.53 15.11 1.02
CA GLY A 395 -10.82 13.86 0.33
C GLY A 395 -10.74 13.96 -1.19
N ILE A 396 -10.86 12.78 -1.79
CA ILE A 396 -10.92 12.61 -3.25
C ILE A 396 -12.01 11.59 -3.59
N ARG A 397 -12.75 11.86 -4.64
CA ARG A 397 -13.73 10.95 -5.25
C ARG A 397 -13.44 10.81 -6.73
N GLU A 398 -13.64 9.61 -7.28
CA GLU A 398 -13.43 9.36 -8.69
C GLU A 398 -14.50 8.42 -9.24
N MET A 399 -14.86 8.66 -10.49
CA MET A 399 -15.60 7.74 -11.33
C MET A 399 -14.77 7.43 -12.57
N THR A 400 -14.55 6.14 -12.83
CA THR A 400 -13.73 5.69 -13.95
C THR A 400 -14.49 4.70 -14.80
N ALA A 401 -14.40 4.83 -16.13
CA ALA A 401 -14.85 3.86 -17.10
C ALA A 401 -13.67 3.43 -17.98
N ASN A 402 -13.45 2.12 -18.12
CA ASN A 402 -12.31 1.54 -18.83
C ASN A 402 -12.79 0.53 -19.88
N VAL A 403 -12.09 0.50 -20.99
CA VAL A 403 -12.18 -0.59 -21.98
C VAL A 403 -10.77 -1.02 -22.36
N ASP A 404 -10.47 -2.31 -22.17
CA ASP A 404 -9.15 -2.89 -22.41
C ASP A 404 -9.29 -4.13 -23.29
N PHE A 405 -8.28 -4.37 -24.11
CA PHE A 405 -8.22 -5.50 -25.02
C PHE A 405 -6.87 -6.20 -24.91
N ASP A 406 -6.91 -7.56 -24.84
CA ASP A 406 -5.76 -8.44 -25.04
C ASP A 406 -5.90 -9.07 -26.43
N TYR A 407 -4.96 -8.81 -27.34
CA TYR A 407 -4.98 -9.29 -28.72
C TYR A 407 -3.71 -10.08 -29.04
N THR A 408 -3.87 -11.34 -29.42
CA THR A 408 -2.78 -12.25 -29.80
C THR A 408 -2.85 -12.55 -31.30
N PRO A 409 -2.36 -11.64 -32.16
CA PRO A 409 -2.43 -11.84 -33.63
C PRO A 409 -1.62 -13.04 -34.07
N THR A 410 -0.43 -13.21 -33.52
CA THR A 410 0.50 -14.33 -33.75
C THR A 410 1.04 -14.85 -32.42
N PRO A 411 1.72 -16.00 -32.40
CA PRO A 411 2.30 -16.53 -31.15
C PRO A 411 3.39 -15.63 -30.56
N GLU A 412 4.01 -14.80 -31.39
CA GLU A 412 5.11 -13.94 -31.01
C GLU A 412 4.67 -12.62 -30.39
N HIS A 413 3.42 -12.19 -30.64
CA HIS A 413 2.89 -10.88 -30.26
C HIS A 413 1.71 -10.99 -29.30
N LEU A 414 1.80 -10.33 -28.14
CA LEU A 414 0.70 -10.09 -27.22
C LEU A 414 0.48 -8.58 -27.12
N VAL A 415 -0.42 -8.07 -27.95
CA VAL A 415 -0.76 -6.65 -28.00
C VAL A 415 -1.87 -6.36 -26.99
N LYS A 416 -1.65 -5.37 -26.12
CA LYS A 416 -2.67 -4.85 -25.21
C LYS A 416 -2.92 -3.40 -25.55
N PHE A 417 -4.17 -3.00 -25.58
CA PHE A 417 -4.55 -1.62 -25.83
C PHE A 417 -5.87 -1.30 -25.14
N GLY A 418 -6.06 -0.04 -24.79
CA GLY A 418 -7.27 0.38 -24.10
C GLY A 418 -7.38 1.89 -23.98
N ALA A 419 -8.52 2.31 -23.43
CA ALA A 419 -8.81 3.68 -23.13
C ALA A 419 -9.62 3.79 -21.84
N HIS A 420 -9.29 4.80 -21.03
CA HIS A 420 -9.93 5.05 -19.75
C HIS A 420 -10.34 6.52 -19.67
N VAL A 421 -11.48 6.77 -19.03
CA VAL A 421 -11.98 8.11 -18.72
C VAL A 421 -12.24 8.17 -17.22
N THR A 422 -11.63 9.14 -16.55
CA THR A 422 -11.81 9.34 -15.11
C THR A 422 -12.24 10.76 -14.84
N ARG A 423 -13.26 10.93 -14.01
CA ARG A 423 -13.66 12.19 -13.43
C ARG A 423 -13.33 12.23 -11.96
N HIS A 424 -12.58 13.25 -11.57
CA HIS A 424 -12.11 13.48 -10.21
C HIS A 424 -12.85 14.63 -9.55
N TRP A 425 -13.13 14.51 -8.25
CA TRP A 425 -13.57 15.58 -7.37
C TRP A 425 -12.63 15.62 -6.18
N PHE A 426 -11.82 16.66 -6.12
CA PHE A 426 -10.90 16.91 -5.01
C PHE A 426 -11.52 17.87 -4.03
N GLN A 427 -11.43 17.56 -2.75
CA GLN A 427 -11.73 18.43 -1.64
C GLN A 427 -10.46 18.56 -0.80
N PRO A 428 -9.48 19.38 -1.23
CA PRO A 428 -8.22 19.48 -0.52
C PRO A 428 -8.44 20.05 0.88
N GLU A 429 -9.33 21.04 1.03
CA GLU A 429 -9.58 21.70 2.30
C GLU A 429 -11.05 22.12 2.41
N VAL A 430 -11.72 21.64 3.45
CA VAL A 430 -13.00 22.17 3.90
C VAL A 430 -12.88 22.39 5.39
N ALA A 431 -12.79 23.64 5.84
CA ALA A 431 -12.69 24.00 7.24
C ALA A 431 -13.95 24.76 7.67
N ARG A 432 -14.55 24.30 8.75
CA ARG A 432 -15.76 24.87 9.33
C ARG A 432 -15.54 25.10 10.82
N GLY A 433 -15.86 26.30 11.29
CA GLY A 433 -15.87 26.65 12.71
C GLY A 433 -17.27 26.94 13.19
N SER A 434 -17.65 26.38 14.32
CA SER A 434 -18.90 26.76 14.98
C SER A 434 -18.66 27.12 16.44
N VAL A 435 -19.35 28.13 16.92
CA VAL A 435 -19.36 28.59 18.30
C VAL A 435 -20.80 28.65 18.78
N ASP A 436 -21.11 27.83 19.76
CA ASP A 436 -22.42 27.85 20.45
C ASP A 436 -22.17 28.35 21.86
N TYR A 437 -22.83 29.43 22.22
CA TYR A 437 -22.82 30.02 23.59
C TYR A 437 -24.22 29.96 24.16
N TYR A 438 -24.36 29.34 25.32
CA TYR A 438 -25.62 29.19 26.05
C TYR A 438 -25.55 29.97 27.34
N ASP A 439 -26.17 31.18 27.39
CA ASP A 439 -26.26 31.95 28.62
C ASP A 439 -27.42 31.43 29.46
N SER A 440 -27.10 30.73 30.54
CA SER A 440 -28.12 30.22 31.49
C SER A 440 -28.71 31.30 32.43
N ILE A 441 -28.13 32.50 32.43
CA ILE A 441 -28.50 33.57 33.37
C ILE A 441 -29.45 34.60 32.71
N GLN A 442 -29.35 34.80 31.43
CA GLN A 442 -30.28 35.68 30.70
C GLN A 442 -31.05 34.86 29.66
N MET A 443 -32.36 34.69 29.90
CA MET A 443 -33.27 33.92 29.03
C MET A 443 -33.43 34.45 27.59
N ASN A 444 -32.52 35.28 27.09
CA ASN A 444 -32.56 35.87 25.76
C ASN A 444 -31.26 35.63 24.98
N GLY A 445 -31.22 34.53 24.28
CA GLY A 445 -30.34 34.39 23.13
C GLY A 445 -29.15 33.46 23.30
N ALA A 446 -29.32 32.20 22.87
CA ALA A 446 -28.21 31.42 22.41
C ALA A 446 -27.54 32.13 21.21
N PHE A 447 -26.29 32.50 21.31
CA PHE A 447 -25.49 32.96 20.17
C PHE A 447 -24.92 31.76 19.44
N GLN A 448 -25.29 31.60 18.20
CA GLN A 448 -24.73 30.55 17.34
C GLN A 448 -24.06 31.21 16.14
N MET A 449 -22.79 30.96 15.95
CA MET A 449 -22.03 31.33 14.78
C MET A 449 -21.49 30.06 14.08
N ASP A 450 -21.81 29.92 12.83
CA ASP A 450 -21.31 28.86 11.96
C ASP A 450 -20.64 29.52 10.75
N SER A 451 -19.37 29.26 10.55
CA SER A 451 -18.60 29.86 9.46
C SER A 451 -17.86 28.77 8.72
N GLU A 452 -18.04 28.76 7.41
CA GLU A 452 -17.26 27.93 6.49
C GLU A 452 -16.09 28.78 5.97
N ILE A 453 -14.83 28.37 6.33
CA ILE A 453 -13.62 29.14 6.03
C ILE A 453 -13.10 28.78 4.64
N PHE A 454 -13.15 27.49 4.29
CA PHE A 454 -12.75 26.96 2.99
C PHE A 454 -13.77 25.92 2.52
N ASN A 455 -14.16 25.97 1.26
CA ASN A 455 -15.06 24.97 0.65
C ASN A 455 -14.79 24.89 -0.87
N ALA A 456 -13.55 24.61 -1.24
CA ALA A 456 -13.21 24.47 -2.64
C ALA A 456 -13.30 23.02 -3.08
N VAL A 457 -14.15 22.74 -4.08
CA VAL A 457 -14.15 21.47 -4.80
C VAL A 457 -13.51 21.69 -6.17
N ILE A 458 -12.36 21.04 -6.40
CA ILE A 458 -11.68 21.08 -7.69
C ILE A 458 -12.11 19.87 -8.50
N VAL A 459 -12.66 20.10 -9.69
CA VAL A 459 -13.10 19.05 -10.61
C VAL A 459 -12.09 18.93 -11.73
N ALA A 460 -11.64 17.69 -11.98
CA ALA A 460 -10.76 17.39 -13.10
C ALA A 460 -11.27 16.19 -13.91
N ASN A 461 -10.92 16.16 -15.18
CA ASN A 461 -11.20 15.03 -16.08
C ASN A 461 -9.90 14.52 -16.66
N GLU A 462 -9.68 13.21 -16.58
CA GLU A 462 -8.52 12.53 -17.14
C GLU A 462 -8.95 11.57 -18.23
N LEU A 463 -8.32 11.69 -19.39
CA LEU A 463 -8.44 10.76 -20.50
C LEU A 463 -7.10 10.05 -20.68
N THR A 464 -7.09 8.72 -20.65
CA THR A 464 -5.90 7.94 -20.94
C THR A 464 -6.17 6.94 -22.08
N ALA A 465 -5.13 6.66 -22.85
CA ALA A 465 -5.14 5.60 -23.84
C ALA A 465 -3.75 4.95 -23.87
N PHE A 466 -3.70 3.67 -24.10
CA PHE A 466 -2.44 2.96 -24.18
C PHE A 466 -2.43 1.90 -25.27
N VAL A 467 -1.23 1.61 -25.73
CA VAL A 467 -0.93 0.44 -26.56
C VAL A 467 0.42 -0.11 -26.10
N GLU A 468 0.49 -1.42 -25.92
CA GLU A 468 1.74 -2.12 -25.62
C GLU A 468 1.78 -3.46 -26.35
N ASP A 469 2.98 -3.90 -26.74
CA ASP A 469 3.21 -5.21 -27.34
C ASP A 469 4.31 -5.94 -26.58
N ASP A 470 4.03 -7.16 -26.18
CA ASP A 470 4.99 -8.08 -25.60
C ASP A 470 5.47 -9.03 -26.70
N TRP A 471 6.55 -8.62 -27.40
CA TRP A 471 7.07 -9.25 -28.60
C TRP A 471 8.17 -10.25 -28.28
N SER A 472 7.91 -11.51 -28.55
CA SER A 472 8.89 -12.60 -28.47
C SER A 472 9.63 -12.70 -29.80
N ILE A 473 10.75 -11.97 -29.96
CA ILE A 473 11.57 -11.92 -31.20
C ILE A 473 12.19 -13.30 -31.45
N SER A 474 12.66 -13.94 -30.37
CA SER A 474 13.18 -15.30 -30.36
C SER A 474 12.97 -15.91 -28.96
N GLU A 475 13.33 -17.16 -28.74
CA GLU A 475 13.34 -17.79 -27.41
C GLU A 475 14.25 -17.02 -26.44
N ALA A 476 15.38 -16.50 -26.95
CA ALA A 476 16.33 -15.75 -26.16
C ALA A 476 15.95 -14.28 -25.95
N VAL A 477 15.28 -13.64 -26.91
CA VAL A 477 15.02 -12.19 -26.90
C VAL A 477 13.54 -11.91 -26.85
N LYS A 478 13.12 -11.18 -25.81
CA LYS A 478 11.76 -10.70 -25.63
C LYS A 478 11.75 -9.21 -25.26
N VAL A 479 10.88 -8.43 -25.88
CA VAL A 479 10.79 -6.99 -25.68
C VAL A 479 9.32 -6.61 -25.46
N ASN A 480 9.08 -5.84 -24.41
CA ASN A 480 7.81 -5.16 -24.20
C ASN A 480 8.01 -3.67 -24.48
N TYR A 481 7.26 -3.12 -25.43
CA TYR A 481 7.29 -1.70 -25.77
C TYR A 481 5.87 -1.17 -25.87
N GLY A 482 5.70 0.09 -25.47
CA GLY A 482 4.38 0.68 -25.47
C GLY A 482 4.40 2.19 -25.32
N LEU A 483 3.24 2.76 -25.58
CA LEU A 483 2.96 4.18 -25.41
C LEU A 483 1.73 4.33 -24.52
N HIS A 484 1.84 5.21 -23.55
CA HIS A 484 0.74 5.66 -22.70
C HIS A 484 0.47 7.13 -23.00
N PHE A 485 -0.73 7.43 -23.45
CA PHE A 485 -1.20 8.81 -23.59
C PHE A 485 -2.05 9.15 -22.36
N SER A 486 -1.86 10.35 -21.79
CA SER A 486 -2.76 10.93 -20.80
C SER A 486 -3.03 12.39 -21.09
N GLY A 487 -4.27 12.82 -20.93
CA GLY A 487 -4.69 14.21 -20.99
C GLY A 487 -5.47 14.54 -19.73
N PHE A 488 -4.96 15.47 -18.92
CA PHE A 488 -5.58 15.91 -17.68
C PHE A 488 -6.09 17.33 -17.84
N HIS A 489 -7.40 17.51 -17.66
CA HIS A 489 -8.08 18.80 -17.76
C HIS A 489 -8.56 19.24 -16.39
N VAL A 490 -8.08 20.37 -15.91
CA VAL A 490 -8.43 20.96 -14.62
C VAL A 490 -8.52 22.46 -14.77
N GLU A 491 -9.55 23.07 -14.23
CA GLU A 491 -9.83 24.49 -14.38
C GLU A 491 -9.84 24.88 -15.88
N ASP A 492 -8.95 25.79 -16.32
CA ASP A 492 -8.77 26.23 -17.70
C ASP A 492 -7.53 25.58 -18.38
N LYS A 493 -6.87 24.64 -17.73
CA LYS A 493 -5.62 24.01 -18.21
C LYS A 493 -5.86 22.59 -18.70
N PHE A 494 -5.18 22.27 -19.79
CA PHE A 494 -5.07 20.90 -20.30
C PHE A 494 -3.62 20.47 -20.38
N TYR A 495 -3.30 19.36 -19.74
CA TYR A 495 -1.95 18.80 -19.65
C TYR A 495 -1.85 17.49 -20.44
N PRO A 496 -1.56 17.52 -21.75
CA PRO A 496 -1.33 16.31 -22.53
C PRO A 496 0.04 15.72 -22.24
N SER A 497 0.16 14.40 -22.34
CA SER A 497 1.43 13.70 -22.19
C SER A 497 1.47 12.42 -23.01
N LEU A 498 2.59 12.15 -23.67
CA LEU A 498 2.89 10.90 -24.32
C LEU A 498 4.07 10.25 -23.61
N GLN A 499 3.87 9.05 -23.06
CA GLN A 499 4.78 8.41 -22.15
C GLN A 499 5.26 7.08 -22.74
N PRO A 500 6.44 7.05 -23.37
CA PRO A 500 7.03 5.82 -23.87
C PRO A 500 7.50 4.91 -22.73
N ARG A 501 7.31 3.61 -22.92
CA ARG A 501 7.75 2.54 -22.04
C ARG A 501 8.47 1.48 -22.85
N LEU A 502 9.57 0.98 -22.33
CA LEU A 502 10.36 -0.06 -22.95
C LEU A 502 10.94 -0.96 -21.88
N SER A 503 10.78 -2.25 -22.04
CA SER A 503 11.53 -3.22 -21.27
C SER A 503 11.90 -4.40 -22.16
N GLY A 504 13.06 -5.00 -21.90
CA GLY A 504 13.54 -6.09 -22.71
C GLY A 504 14.37 -7.07 -21.91
N ARG A 505 14.38 -8.31 -22.38
CA ARG A 505 15.15 -9.40 -21.82
C ARG A 505 15.94 -10.10 -22.93
N VAL A 506 17.18 -10.43 -22.59
CA VAL A 506 18.04 -11.31 -23.37
C VAL A 506 18.46 -12.49 -22.49
N MET A 507 18.07 -13.72 -22.85
CA MET A 507 18.60 -14.94 -22.22
C MET A 507 20.01 -15.20 -22.75
N LEU A 508 20.97 -15.32 -21.85
CA LEU A 508 22.34 -15.70 -22.19
C LEU A 508 22.46 -17.23 -22.31
N ASN A 509 21.70 -17.95 -21.51
CA ASN A 509 21.47 -19.39 -21.52
C ASN A 509 20.18 -19.69 -20.72
N ASP A 510 19.90 -20.97 -20.43
CA ASP A 510 18.67 -21.36 -19.72
C ASP A 510 18.56 -20.81 -18.31
N ASP A 511 19.68 -20.52 -17.63
CA ASP A 511 19.75 -20.08 -16.25
C ASP A 511 19.95 -18.55 -16.12
N TRP A 512 20.58 -17.88 -17.09
CA TRP A 512 20.98 -16.49 -17.01
C TRP A 512 20.24 -15.58 -17.99
N SER A 513 19.77 -14.45 -17.51
CA SER A 513 19.23 -13.38 -18.37
C SER A 513 19.69 -11.99 -17.95
N VAL A 514 19.71 -11.09 -18.92
CA VAL A 514 19.94 -9.66 -18.73
C VAL A 514 18.66 -8.93 -19.11
N LYS A 515 18.23 -7.98 -18.29
CA LYS A 515 17.06 -7.13 -18.55
C LYS A 515 17.44 -5.66 -18.50
N LEU A 516 16.72 -4.89 -19.31
CA LEU A 516 16.80 -3.44 -19.34
C LEU A 516 15.40 -2.85 -19.42
N GLY A 517 15.15 -1.75 -18.74
CA GLY A 517 13.88 -1.04 -18.76
C GLY A 517 14.05 0.47 -18.75
N TYR A 518 13.17 1.15 -19.48
CA TYR A 518 13.02 2.61 -19.46
C TYR A 518 11.55 2.97 -19.35
N ALA A 519 11.24 3.98 -18.55
CA ALA A 519 9.91 4.55 -18.46
C ALA A 519 9.97 6.08 -18.31
N TYR A 520 9.16 6.78 -19.08
CA TYR A 520 8.75 8.15 -18.81
C TYR A 520 7.35 8.10 -18.17
N MET A 521 7.16 8.82 -17.07
CA MET A 521 5.95 8.73 -16.24
C MET A 521 5.49 10.13 -15.83
N LYS A 522 4.16 10.30 -15.69
CA LYS A 522 3.55 11.56 -15.26
C LYS A 522 2.49 11.30 -14.18
N GLN A 523 2.38 12.25 -13.24
CA GLN A 523 1.46 12.16 -12.10
C GLN A 523 0.70 13.47 -11.94
N TYR A 524 -0.63 13.34 -11.67
CA TYR A 524 -1.54 14.47 -11.59
C TYR A 524 -2.16 14.66 -10.20
N VAL A 525 -1.95 13.71 -9.29
CA VAL A 525 -2.48 13.71 -7.92
C VAL A 525 -1.34 13.53 -6.95
N HIS A 526 -1.22 14.41 -5.95
CA HIS A 526 -0.09 14.48 -5.02
C HIS A 526 -0.58 14.34 -3.59
N LEU A 527 0.32 13.86 -2.70
CA LEU A 527 0.11 13.84 -1.27
C LEU A 527 1.08 14.81 -0.61
N LEU A 528 0.56 15.85 -0.01
CA LEU A 528 1.36 16.79 0.78
C LEU A 528 1.49 16.28 2.21
N SER A 529 2.73 15.97 2.62
CA SER A 529 3.06 15.49 3.96
C SER A 529 4.05 16.42 4.64
N THR A 530 3.76 16.81 5.87
CA THR A 530 4.66 17.65 6.69
C THR A 530 5.71 16.82 7.42
N THR A 531 5.45 15.52 7.62
CA THR A 531 6.31 14.60 8.37
C THR A 531 6.92 13.53 7.47
N GLY A 532 7.92 12.81 7.95
CA GLY A 532 8.44 11.60 7.29
C GLY A 532 7.57 10.35 7.49
N ILE A 533 6.42 10.51 8.17
CA ILE A 533 5.44 9.47 8.42
C ILE A 533 4.19 9.83 7.62
N THR A 534 3.67 8.92 6.83
CA THR A 534 2.38 9.12 6.16
C THR A 534 1.27 9.08 7.20
N LEU A 535 0.63 10.21 7.39
CA LEU A 535 -0.47 10.37 8.34
C LEU A 535 -1.79 10.47 7.59
N PRO A 536 -2.91 10.07 8.18
CA PRO A 536 -4.23 10.28 7.59
C PRO A 536 -4.58 11.76 7.41
N THR A 537 -3.86 12.64 8.09
CA THR A 537 -3.98 14.10 7.97
C THR A 537 -3.24 14.68 6.76
N ASP A 538 -2.45 13.87 6.05
CA ASP A 538 -1.77 14.30 4.82
C ASP A 538 -2.80 14.62 3.73
N LEU A 539 -2.51 15.66 2.96
CA LEU A 539 -3.46 16.29 2.06
C LEU A 539 -3.33 15.79 0.62
N TRP A 540 -4.37 15.15 0.09
CA TRP A 540 -4.45 14.81 -1.33
C TRP A 540 -4.87 16.01 -2.17
N VAL A 541 -3.98 16.46 -3.05
CA VAL A 541 -4.17 17.64 -3.92
C VAL A 541 -4.00 17.30 -5.39
N PRO A 542 -4.76 17.95 -6.30
CA PRO A 542 -4.57 17.78 -7.73
C PRO A 542 -3.46 18.69 -8.26
N VAL A 543 -3.08 18.46 -9.48
CA VAL A 543 -2.51 19.49 -10.38
C VAL A 543 -3.54 20.58 -10.61
N THR A 544 -3.09 21.82 -10.70
CA THR A 544 -3.94 23.01 -10.97
C THR A 544 -3.32 23.84 -12.08
N ALA A 545 -3.89 25.01 -12.37
CA ALA A 545 -3.27 25.97 -13.30
C ALA A 545 -1.89 26.45 -12.82
N ARG A 546 -1.65 26.48 -11.50
CA ARG A 546 -0.40 26.94 -10.85
C ARG A 546 0.58 25.82 -10.58
N ILE A 547 0.09 24.62 -10.20
CA ILE A 547 0.87 23.44 -9.84
C ILE A 547 0.94 22.51 -11.04
N ARG A 548 2.12 22.37 -11.64
CA ARG A 548 2.35 21.53 -12.83
C ARG A 548 2.41 20.04 -12.47
N PRO A 549 2.05 19.14 -13.39
CA PRO A 549 2.22 17.70 -13.19
C PRO A 549 3.67 17.34 -12.85
N MET A 550 3.83 16.46 -11.88
CA MET A 550 5.12 15.81 -11.63
C MET A 550 5.45 14.83 -12.76
N GLU A 551 6.72 14.69 -13.07
CA GLU A 551 7.19 13.78 -14.12
C GLU A 551 8.49 13.09 -13.71
N SER A 552 8.70 11.88 -14.20
CA SER A 552 9.94 11.17 -13.97
C SER A 552 10.41 10.38 -15.19
N HIS A 553 11.74 10.29 -15.33
CA HIS A 553 12.43 9.39 -16.23
C HIS A 553 13.17 8.36 -15.39
N GLN A 554 12.94 7.08 -15.66
CA GLN A 554 13.65 6.02 -14.97
C GLN A 554 14.26 5.04 -15.96
N VAL A 555 15.54 4.71 -15.74
CA VAL A 555 16.25 3.62 -16.38
C VAL A 555 16.60 2.58 -15.32
N ALA A 556 16.42 1.30 -15.62
CA ALA A 556 16.84 0.21 -14.76
C ALA A 556 17.40 -0.92 -15.61
N GLY A 557 18.43 -1.60 -15.09
CA GLY A 557 19.03 -2.75 -15.74
C GLY A 557 19.48 -3.78 -14.70
N GLY A 558 19.51 -5.06 -15.08
CA GLY A 558 19.91 -6.09 -14.15
C GLY A 558 20.25 -7.42 -14.78
N VAL A 559 20.92 -8.23 -13.99
CA VAL A 559 21.30 -9.61 -14.30
C VAL A 559 20.55 -10.54 -13.38
N PHE A 560 19.97 -11.58 -13.96
CA PHE A 560 19.12 -12.54 -13.26
C PHE A 560 19.65 -13.95 -13.50
N TYR A 561 19.71 -14.72 -12.44
CA TYR A 561 20.05 -16.13 -12.47
C TYR A 561 18.97 -16.94 -11.76
N SER A 562 18.49 -17.99 -12.41
CA SER A 562 17.47 -18.89 -11.83
C SER A 562 17.82 -20.31 -12.17
N ARG A 563 18.11 -21.11 -11.16
CA ARG A 563 18.36 -22.54 -11.32
C ARG A 563 17.39 -23.36 -10.49
N SER A 564 16.62 -24.20 -11.18
CA SER A 564 15.58 -25.01 -10.55
C SER A 564 16.14 -25.80 -9.36
N GLY A 565 15.44 -25.70 -8.22
CA GLY A 565 15.77 -26.43 -6.98
C GLY A 565 16.86 -25.81 -6.11
N ILE A 566 17.58 -24.77 -6.56
CA ILE A 566 18.62 -24.10 -5.76
C ILE A 566 18.10 -22.78 -5.21
N ALA A 567 18.16 -21.73 -6.00
CA ALA A 567 17.71 -20.39 -5.65
C ALA A 567 17.68 -19.49 -6.90
N ASP A 568 16.97 -18.38 -6.80
CA ASP A 568 16.96 -17.27 -7.75
C ASP A 568 17.86 -16.16 -7.20
N PHE A 569 18.67 -15.55 -8.08
CA PHE A 569 19.54 -14.43 -7.76
C PHE A 569 19.28 -13.29 -8.73
N SER A 570 19.23 -12.08 -8.24
CA SER A 570 19.22 -10.90 -9.11
C SER A 570 20.08 -9.78 -8.56
N VAL A 571 20.67 -9.02 -9.48
CA VAL A 571 21.33 -7.75 -9.21
C VAL A 571 20.74 -6.73 -10.17
N GLU A 572 20.11 -5.70 -9.63
CA GLU A 572 19.48 -4.63 -10.40
C GLU A 572 20.11 -3.29 -10.03
N ALA A 573 20.30 -2.40 -11.01
CA ALA A 573 20.70 -1.02 -10.81
C ALA A 573 19.68 -0.10 -11.45
N TYR A 574 19.43 1.07 -10.85
CA TYR A 574 18.50 2.04 -11.38
C TYR A 574 18.99 3.48 -11.21
N TYR A 575 18.51 4.34 -12.10
CA TYR A 575 18.60 5.79 -12.00
C TYR A 575 17.24 6.41 -12.35
N LYS A 576 16.75 7.30 -11.48
CA LYS A 576 15.46 8.00 -11.62
C LYS A 576 15.70 9.50 -11.48
N GLN A 577 15.17 10.29 -12.42
CA GLN A 577 15.12 11.73 -12.36
C GLN A 577 13.67 12.17 -12.26
N MET A 578 13.40 13.11 -11.36
CA MET A 578 12.06 13.64 -11.07
C MET A 578 12.04 15.16 -11.24
N ASN A 579 10.99 15.68 -11.86
CA ASN A 579 10.79 17.11 -12.06
C ASN A 579 9.42 17.54 -11.53
N ASN A 580 9.31 18.81 -11.16
CA ASN A 580 8.12 19.42 -10.58
C ASN A 580 7.64 18.71 -9.29
N LEU A 581 8.57 18.17 -8.49
CA LEU A 581 8.28 17.73 -7.14
C LEU A 581 7.73 18.89 -6.33
N ILE A 582 6.75 18.64 -5.47
CA ILE A 582 6.20 19.66 -4.57
C ILE A 582 6.49 19.31 -3.12
N GLU A 583 6.94 20.30 -2.37
CA GLU A 583 7.10 20.22 -0.90
C GLU A 583 6.63 21.52 -0.25
N TYR A 584 6.24 21.44 1.02
CA TYR A 584 5.96 22.61 1.83
C TYR A 584 7.21 23.49 1.93
N ARG A 585 7.06 24.82 1.77
CA ARG A 585 8.10 25.82 2.04
C ARG A 585 8.56 25.72 3.50
N ASP A 586 9.75 26.21 3.80
CA ASP A 586 10.29 26.17 5.15
C ASP A 586 9.35 26.91 6.14
N GLY A 587 9.01 26.25 7.25
CA GLY A 587 8.11 26.79 8.26
C GLY A 587 6.60 26.70 7.93
N ALA A 588 6.21 26.26 6.75
CA ALA A 588 4.81 26.14 6.39
C ALA A 588 4.17 24.86 6.97
N THR A 589 2.94 25.02 7.44
CA THR A 589 2.05 23.92 7.84
C THR A 589 0.65 24.27 7.38
N PHE A 590 -0.14 23.29 6.99
CA PHE A 590 -1.52 23.58 6.57
C PHE A 590 -2.48 23.76 7.75
N PHE A 591 -2.17 23.17 8.91
CA PHE A 591 -2.98 23.34 10.11
C PHE A 591 -2.88 24.76 10.64
N GLY A 592 -4.03 25.44 10.72
CA GLY A 592 -4.12 26.80 11.23
C GLY A 592 -3.64 27.89 10.27
N SER A 593 -3.34 27.56 9.02
CA SER A 593 -3.04 28.54 7.97
C SER A 593 -4.34 29.08 7.38
N SER A 594 -4.37 30.39 7.12
CA SER A 594 -5.39 31.05 6.30
C SER A 594 -5.03 31.14 4.81
N GLU A 595 -3.82 30.66 4.45
CA GLU A 595 -3.33 30.65 3.08
C GLU A 595 -3.81 29.38 2.35
N SER A 596 -4.02 29.48 1.03
CA SER A 596 -4.31 28.32 0.21
C SER A 596 -3.12 27.35 0.19
N TRP A 597 -3.37 26.04 0.12
CA TRP A 597 -2.33 25.03 0.05
C TRP A 597 -1.34 25.28 -1.12
N GLU A 598 -1.80 25.87 -2.24
CA GLU A 598 -0.94 26.21 -3.39
C GLU A 598 0.13 27.26 -3.05
N ASP A 599 -0.14 28.15 -2.09
CA ASP A 599 0.79 29.18 -1.65
C ASP A 599 1.80 28.65 -0.61
N LEU A 600 1.50 27.49 -0.02
CA LEU A 600 2.32 26.84 0.98
C LEU A 600 3.38 25.90 0.39
N VAL A 601 3.33 25.61 -0.93
CA VAL A 601 4.21 24.64 -1.58
C VAL A 601 5.11 25.28 -2.62
N TYR A 602 6.30 24.72 -2.77
CA TYR A 602 7.27 25.05 -3.82
C TYR A 602 7.51 23.85 -4.73
N ALA A 603 7.85 24.14 -5.99
CA ALA A 603 8.14 23.14 -7.01
C ALA A 603 9.65 23.01 -7.24
N GLY A 604 10.16 21.79 -7.22
CA GLY A 604 11.56 21.47 -7.36
C GLY A 604 11.83 20.26 -8.25
N ARG A 605 13.03 19.71 -8.12
CA ARG A 605 13.48 18.50 -8.80
C ARG A 605 14.10 17.51 -7.83
N GLY A 606 14.18 16.24 -8.23
CA GLY A 606 14.83 15.21 -7.44
C GLY A 606 15.53 14.18 -8.32
N TRP A 607 16.40 13.41 -7.72
CA TRP A 607 17.00 12.23 -8.35
C TRP A 607 17.26 11.14 -7.35
N SER A 608 17.14 9.90 -7.82
CA SER A 608 17.42 8.71 -7.01
C SER A 608 18.17 7.69 -7.83
N TYR A 609 19.11 6.99 -7.18
CA TYR A 609 19.85 5.88 -7.78
C TYR A 609 20.18 4.83 -6.72
N GLY A 610 20.35 3.59 -7.18
CA GLY A 610 20.68 2.49 -6.27
C GLY A 610 21.00 1.20 -6.97
N ILE A 611 21.49 0.26 -6.16
CA ILE A 611 21.75 -1.13 -6.53
C ILE A 611 21.00 -2.03 -5.57
N GLU A 612 20.29 -3.02 -6.12
CA GLU A 612 19.46 -3.97 -5.42
C GLU A 612 20.01 -5.38 -5.62
N PHE A 613 20.12 -6.16 -4.55
CA PHE A 613 20.52 -7.57 -4.58
C PHE A 613 19.40 -8.40 -3.98
N LEU A 614 19.03 -9.47 -4.64
CA LEU A 614 18.05 -10.45 -4.15
C LEU A 614 18.58 -11.85 -4.31
N VAL A 615 18.48 -12.63 -3.23
CA VAL A 615 18.63 -14.08 -3.24
C VAL A 615 17.33 -14.66 -2.69
N GLN A 616 16.66 -15.52 -3.45
CA GLN A 616 15.35 -16.06 -3.07
C GLN A 616 15.30 -17.56 -3.31
N ARG A 617 14.71 -18.28 -2.35
CA ARG A 617 14.41 -19.72 -2.47
C ARG A 617 12.95 -19.97 -2.12
N GLU A 618 12.21 -20.58 -3.03
CA GLU A 618 10.77 -20.83 -2.84
C GLU A 618 10.39 -22.30 -2.74
N ILE A 619 11.33 -23.21 -2.98
CA ILE A 619 11.08 -24.66 -2.99
C ILE A 619 11.89 -25.34 -1.88
N GLY A 620 11.29 -26.36 -1.26
CA GLY A 620 11.89 -27.16 -0.20
C GLY A 620 11.38 -26.78 1.19
N ASN A 621 11.99 -27.41 2.21
CA ASN A 621 11.60 -27.14 3.60
C ASN A 621 12.08 -25.78 4.11
N LEU A 622 13.22 -25.30 3.62
CA LEU A 622 13.75 -23.97 3.90
C LEU A 622 13.44 -23.08 2.71
N THR A 623 12.64 -22.06 2.94
CA THR A 623 12.24 -21.03 1.97
C THR A 623 12.50 -19.65 2.53
N GLY A 624 12.56 -18.63 1.67
CA GLY A 624 12.76 -17.26 2.09
C GLY A 624 13.60 -16.45 1.12
N TRP A 625 14.05 -15.28 1.56
CA TRP A 625 14.88 -14.39 0.74
C TRP A 625 15.82 -13.54 1.59
N ILE A 626 16.85 -13.05 0.94
CA ILE A 626 17.77 -12.03 1.42
C ILE A 626 17.72 -10.91 0.40
N GLY A 627 17.30 -9.72 0.83
CA GLY A 627 17.26 -8.53 0.01
C GLY A 627 18.18 -7.45 0.57
N TYR A 628 19.00 -6.86 -0.27
CA TYR A 628 19.86 -5.73 0.10
C TYR A 628 19.72 -4.62 -0.93
N THR A 629 19.60 -3.38 -0.43
CA THR A 629 19.56 -2.17 -1.25
C THR A 629 20.58 -1.17 -0.77
N TRP A 630 21.40 -0.66 -1.69
CA TRP A 630 22.16 0.57 -1.50
C TRP A 630 21.54 1.64 -2.39
N SER A 631 21.16 2.79 -1.78
CA SER A 631 20.47 3.84 -2.54
C SER A 631 20.79 5.25 -2.03
N ARG A 632 20.49 6.24 -2.85
CA ARG A 632 20.53 7.66 -2.50
C ARG A 632 19.41 8.41 -3.19
N THR A 633 18.67 9.22 -2.42
CA THR A 633 17.59 10.08 -2.93
C THR A 633 17.83 11.51 -2.49
N MET A 634 17.85 12.44 -3.45
CA MET A 634 18.12 13.86 -3.22
C MET A 634 17.01 14.71 -3.83
N HIS A 635 16.66 15.81 -3.16
CA HIS A 635 15.74 16.85 -3.65
C HIS A 635 16.46 18.18 -3.75
N GLN A 636 16.00 19.05 -4.64
CA GLN A 636 16.52 20.40 -4.81
C GLN A 636 15.41 21.35 -5.26
N PHE A 637 15.28 22.48 -4.57
CA PHE A 637 14.35 23.56 -4.86
C PHE A 637 15.15 24.85 -5.00
N ASP A 638 15.51 25.21 -6.22
CA ASP A 638 16.46 26.27 -6.54
C ASP A 638 15.87 27.35 -7.47
N ARG A 639 14.53 27.32 -7.69
CA ARG A 639 13.86 28.36 -8.49
C ARG A 639 13.80 29.67 -7.71
N GLU A 640 13.99 30.76 -8.38
CA GLU A 640 13.89 32.12 -7.79
C GLU A 640 12.50 32.32 -7.16
N GLY A 641 12.46 32.76 -5.90
CA GLY A 641 11.23 32.89 -5.09
C GLY A 641 10.62 31.58 -4.59
N GLN A 642 11.19 30.41 -4.91
CA GLN A 642 10.73 29.10 -4.50
C GLN A 642 11.88 28.23 -3.99
N MET A 643 12.76 28.79 -3.17
CA MET A 643 13.92 28.08 -2.63
C MET A 643 13.60 27.40 -1.31
N ILE A 644 13.97 26.14 -1.19
CA ILE A 644 14.06 25.40 0.06
C ILE A 644 15.55 25.10 0.29
N ASN A 645 16.01 25.15 1.53
CA ASN A 645 17.41 24.90 1.88
C ASN A 645 18.38 25.83 1.14
N ASN A 646 18.02 27.10 0.93
CA ASN A 646 18.78 28.08 0.15
C ASN A 646 19.14 27.62 -1.27
N GLY A 647 18.31 26.81 -1.90
CA GLY A 647 18.55 26.23 -3.23
C GLY A 647 19.57 25.09 -3.29
N ASN A 648 20.15 24.70 -2.16
CA ASN A 648 21.09 23.59 -2.10
C ASN A 648 20.38 22.23 -2.10
N PRO A 649 20.94 21.20 -2.73
CA PRO A 649 20.40 19.84 -2.66
C PRO A 649 20.42 19.31 -1.23
N PHE A 650 19.38 18.57 -0.86
CA PHE A 650 19.26 17.90 0.43
C PHE A 650 18.70 16.48 0.28
N PRO A 651 18.98 15.54 1.20
CA PRO A 651 18.44 14.20 1.13
C PRO A 651 16.92 14.20 1.36
N ALA A 652 16.19 13.33 0.66
CA ALA A 652 14.77 13.11 0.94
C ALA A 652 14.56 12.62 2.37
N LYS A 653 13.42 12.93 3.01
CA LYS A 653 13.11 12.52 4.39
C LYS A 653 13.28 11.01 4.63
N TYR A 654 13.01 10.20 3.61
CA TYR A 654 13.06 8.74 3.62
C TYR A 654 14.36 8.19 2.99
N ASP A 655 15.37 9.01 2.72
CA ASP A 655 16.66 8.53 2.21
C ASP A 655 17.32 7.59 3.21
N ARG A 656 17.50 6.33 2.81
CA ARG A 656 18.25 5.31 3.52
C ARG A 656 19.36 4.80 2.65
N ARG A 657 20.60 4.85 3.17
CA ARG A 657 21.78 4.46 2.43
C ARG A 657 21.88 2.94 2.25
N HIS A 658 21.58 2.20 3.29
CA HIS A 658 21.64 0.75 3.35
C HIS A 658 20.33 0.22 3.90
N ASP A 659 19.79 -0.80 3.26
CA ASP A 659 18.61 -1.51 3.71
C ASP A 659 18.81 -3.01 3.44
N LEU A 660 18.72 -3.85 4.47
CA LEU A 660 18.94 -5.29 4.41
C LEU A 660 17.81 -6.01 5.12
N SER A 661 17.21 -6.97 4.43
CA SER A 661 16.16 -7.84 4.97
C SER A 661 16.54 -9.30 4.76
N ILE A 662 16.44 -10.10 5.81
CA ILE A 662 16.63 -11.55 5.78
C ILE A 662 15.32 -12.17 6.29
N VAL A 663 14.65 -12.93 5.44
CA VAL A 663 13.39 -13.61 5.75
C VAL A 663 13.57 -15.09 5.51
N LEU A 664 13.36 -15.89 6.54
CA LEU A 664 13.53 -17.34 6.51
C LEU A 664 12.28 -18.02 7.07
N SER A 665 11.82 -19.06 6.41
CA SER A 665 10.76 -19.94 6.88
C SER A 665 11.19 -21.38 6.72
N TYR A 666 11.04 -22.19 7.76
CA TYR A 666 11.43 -23.59 7.79
C TYR A 666 10.28 -24.49 8.22
N LYS A 667 9.89 -25.40 7.33
CA LYS A 667 8.86 -26.44 7.62
C LYS A 667 9.53 -27.61 8.34
N ILE A 668 9.38 -27.68 9.66
CA ILE A 668 9.90 -28.78 10.47
C ILE A 668 9.16 -30.07 10.12
N ASN A 669 7.85 -30.00 9.97
CA ASN A 669 6.99 -31.08 9.53
C ASN A 669 5.63 -30.49 9.07
N PRO A 670 4.66 -31.28 8.53
CA PRO A 670 3.36 -30.76 8.07
C PRO A 670 2.48 -30.09 9.14
N ARG A 671 2.89 -30.15 10.42
CA ARG A 671 2.15 -29.54 11.53
C ARG A 671 2.81 -28.32 12.12
N ILE A 672 4.09 -28.10 11.86
CA ILE A 672 4.89 -27.04 12.49
C ILE A 672 5.80 -26.41 11.45
N ASP A 673 5.67 -25.12 11.27
CA ASP A 673 6.62 -24.26 10.57
C ASP A 673 7.06 -23.11 11.48
N VAL A 674 8.31 -22.72 11.32
CA VAL A 674 8.91 -21.61 12.05
C VAL A 674 9.44 -20.57 11.07
N SER A 675 9.43 -19.32 11.47
CA SER A 675 9.92 -18.23 10.63
C SER A 675 10.73 -17.22 11.44
N ALA A 676 11.65 -16.56 10.76
CA ALA A 676 12.45 -15.49 11.31
C ALA A 676 12.62 -14.38 10.27
N THR A 677 12.51 -13.14 10.71
CA THR A 677 12.81 -11.97 9.88
C THR A 677 13.77 -11.08 10.63
N TRP A 678 14.91 -10.78 10.01
CA TRP A 678 15.84 -9.77 10.51
C TRP A 678 15.96 -8.65 9.50
N VAL A 679 15.85 -7.42 10.00
CA VAL A 679 15.96 -6.21 9.20
C VAL A 679 17.02 -5.30 9.78
N PHE A 680 17.75 -4.64 8.89
CA PHE A 680 18.71 -3.58 9.21
C PHE A 680 18.57 -2.46 8.19
N SER A 681 18.50 -1.22 8.64
CA SER A 681 18.63 -0.04 7.77
C SER A 681 19.37 1.10 8.44
N THR A 682 20.04 1.91 7.65
CA THR A 682 20.50 3.23 8.11
C THR A 682 19.28 4.09 8.41
N GLY A 683 19.40 4.98 9.40
CA GLY A 683 18.30 5.85 9.80
C GLY A 683 17.80 6.77 8.67
N ASN A 684 16.56 7.16 8.73
CA ASN A 684 15.97 8.22 7.91
C ASN A 684 16.60 9.57 8.20
N THR A 685 16.38 10.55 7.33
CA THR A 685 16.78 11.93 7.60
C THR A 685 15.64 12.72 8.25
N ALA A 686 15.99 13.68 9.08
CA ALA A 686 15.05 14.57 9.76
C ALA A 686 15.61 16.00 9.79
N THR A 687 14.73 16.98 9.85
CA THR A 687 15.11 18.37 10.07
C THR A 687 15.14 18.65 11.57
N LEU A 688 16.32 18.88 12.13
CA LEU A 688 16.49 19.21 13.54
C LEU A 688 17.14 20.58 13.67
N ALA A 689 16.66 21.36 14.66
CA ALA A 689 17.29 22.63 15.00
C ALA A 689 18.69 22.39 15.56
N THR A 690 19.67 23.09 15.05
CA THR A 690 21.07 23.03 15.51
C THR A 690 21.33 23.99 16.66
N GLN A 691 20.55 25.08 16.74
CA GLN A 691 20.65 26.09 17.77
C GLN A 691 19.25 26.62 18.13
N ARG A 692 19.12 27.14 19.35
CA ARG A 692 17.94 27.88 19.80
C ARG A 692 18.37 29.19 20.42
N TYR A 693 17.69 30.24 20.06
CA TYR A 693 17.91 31.59 20.59
C TYR A 693 16.69 32.03 21.40
N PRO A 694 16.84 32.52 22.60
CA PRO A 694 15.76 33.13 23.34
C PRO A 694 15.27 34.37 22.57
N ILE A 695 13.96 34.52 22.44
CA ILE A 695 13.35 35.73 21.90
C ILE A 695 13.25 36.71 23.05
N ALA A 696 13.84 37.92 22.91
CA ALA A 696 13.59 39.02 23.85
C ALA A 696 12.13 39.47 23.68
N SER A 697 11.32 39.38 24.72
CA SER A 697 9.99 39.97 24.74
C SER A 697 10.12 41.47 25.07
N ASP A 698 9.51 42.31 24.28
CA ASP A 698 9.40 43.74 24.55
C ASP A 698 8.37 44.06 25.66
N ASP A 699 7.66 43.05 26.17
CA ASP A 699 6.67 43.18 27.24
C ASP A 699 7.31 43.00 28.58
N PRO A 700 7.39 44.05 29.43
CA PRO A 700 7.95 43.97 30.77
C PRO A 700 7.16 43.04 31.72
N GLU A 701 5.90 42.71 31.42
CA GLU A 701 5.10 41.77 32.19
C GLU A 701 5.49 40.31 31.92
N ASP A 702 5.96 40.01 30.73
CA ASP A 702 6.50 38.68 30.39
C ASP A 702 7.81 38.33 31.12
N TYR A 703 8.51 39.32 31.62
CA TYR A 703 9.75 39.14 32.42
C TYR A 703 9.49 38.61 33.83
N ASN A 704 8.26 38.73 34.31
CA ASN A 704 7.83 38.28 35.64
C ASN A 704 6.95 37.04 35.65
N ALA A 705 6.58 36.52 34.52
CA ALA A 705 5.75 35.31 34.43
C ALA A 705 6.65 34.07 34.62
N ASP A 706 6.71 33.70 35.80
CA ASP A 706 7.01 32.45 36.48
C ASP A 706 8.45 32.29 37.08
N ALA A 707 8.39 31.97 38.36
CA ALA A 707 9.50 31.48 39.14
C ALA A 707 10.17 30.22 38.60
N ASN A 708 9.67 29.68 37.45
CA ASN A 708 10.18 28.50 36.74
C ASN A 708 11.03 28.84 35.53
N GLY A 709 11.28 30.12 35.22
CA GLY A 709 12.20 30.53 34.15
C GLY A 709 11.75 30.15 32.72
N MET A 710 10.46 29.86 32.49
CA MET A 710 9.87 29.72 31.14
C MET A 710 9.41 31.08 30.64
N GLY A 711 10.29 32.04 30.66
CA GLY A 711 10.10 33.25 29.91
C GLY A 711 10.29 32.95 28.41
N THR A 712 9.19 33.10 27.64
CA THR A 712 9.24 33.61 26.32
C THR A 712 9.87 32.69 25.25
N GLY A 713 9.21 32.62 24.15
CA GLY A 713 9.49 31.78 22.99
C GLY A 713 10.98 31.66 22.62
N SER A 714 11.38 30.52 22.09
CA SER A 714 12.70 30.35 21.52
C SER A 714 12.63 30.21 20.03
N LEU A 715 13.47 30.95 19.30
CA LEU A 715 13.65 30.80 17.86
C LEU A 715 14.58 29.61 17.61
N ALA A 716 14.09 28.63 16.86
CA ALA A 716 14.89 27.50 16.42
C ALA A 716 15.63 27.83 15.13
N TYR A 717 16.95 27.62 15.09
CA TYR A 717 17.78 27.77 13.91
C TYR A 717 18.07 26.39 13.30
N PHE A 718 17.87 26.28 11.99
CA PHE A 718 18.14 25.10 11.19
C PHE A 718 19.24 25.43 10.19
N ASP A 719 20.30 24.66 10.16
CA ASP A 719 21.41 24.83 9.23
C ASP A 719 21.16 24.16 7.87
N GLY A 720 20.05 23.41 7.75
CA GLY A 720 19.63 22.77 6.51
C GLY A 720 18.37 21.95 6.64
N ARG A 721 17.77 21.62 5.51
CA ARG A 721 16.62 20.70 5.40
C ARG A 721 17.13 19.27 5.50
N ASN A 722 16.45 18.42 6.29
CA ASN A 722 16.82 17.02 6.51
C ASN A 722 18.31 16.83 6.89
N ASN A 723 18.80 17.72 7.73
CA ASN A 723 20.20 17.88 8.12
C ASN A 723 20.72 16.79 9.08
N TYR A 724 19.82 16.07 9.71
CA TYR A 724 20.16 15.04 10.70
C TYR A 724 19.78 13.65 10.20
N ARG A 725 20.71 12.68 10.34
CA ARG A 725 20.40 11.25 10.08
C ARG A 725 20.13 10.56 11.40
N MET A 726 18.94 9.97 11.53
CA MET A 726 18.54 9.22 12.72
C MET A 726 19.43 7.99 12.94
N PRO A 727 19.49 7.45 14.16
CA PRO A 727 20.23 6.22 14.47
C PRO A 727 19.78 5.05 13.60
N ASN A 728 20.67 4.08 13.39
CA ASN A 728 20.37 2.90 12.61
C ASN A 728 19.25 2.08 13.24
N TYR A 729 18.39 1.57 12.38
CA TYR A 729 17.27 0.69 12.69
C TYR A 729 17.65 -0.77 12.48
N HIS A 730 17.35 -1.63 13.45
CA HIS A 730 17.42 -3.07 13.25
C HIS A 730 16.48 -3.82 14.19
N ARG A 731 15.98 -4.98 13.73
CA ARG A 731 14.98 -5.76 14.47
C ARG A 731 15.03 -7.23 14.05
N LEU A 732 14.75 -8.12 15.00
CA LEU A 732 14.53 -9.54 14.78
C LEU A 732 13.09 -9.88 15.18
N ASP A 733 12.37 -10.50 14.27
CA ASP A 733 11.02 -11.03 14.49
C ASP A 733 11.06 -12.55 14.35
N LEU A 734 10.38 -13.26 15.23
CA LEU A 734 10.29 -14.71 15.24
C LEU A 734 8.83 -15.15 15.18
N GLY A 735 8.56 -16.25 14.51
CA GLY A 735 7.20 -16.80 14.38
C GLY A 735 7.20 -18.32 14.35
N ALA A 736 6.11 -18.91 14.83
CA ALA A 736 5.84 -20.33 14.73
C ALA A 736 4.35 -20.56 14.44
N ASN A 737 4.04 -21.44 13.50
CA ASN A 737 2.69 -21.86 13.19
C ASN A 737 2.49 -23.34 13.58
N PHE A 738 1.40 -23.62 14.28
CA PHE A 738 1.01 -24.96 14.68
C PHE A 738 -0.31 -25.33 13.99
N HIS A 739 -0.25 -26.29 13.06
CA HIS A 739 -1.37 -26.73 12.23
C HIS A 739 -1.97 -28.04 12.76
N ARG A 740 -3.29 -28.12 12.83
CA ARG A 740 -3.98 -29.35 13.17
C ARG A 740 -5.21 -29.56 12.29
N VAL A 741 -5.28 -30.71 11.64
CA VAL A 741 -6.45 -31.15 10.87
C VAL A 741 -7.31 -32.01 11.79
N PHE A 742 -8.61 -31.70 11.88
CA PHE A 742 -9.55 -32.52 12.64
C PHE A 742 -10.00 -33.73 11.80
N LYS A 743 -10.02 -34.92 12.40
CA LYS A 743 -10.60 -36.12 11.78
C LYS A 743 -12.12 -36.07 11.97
N ALA A 744 -12.87 -35.70 10.95
CA ALA A 744 -14.33 -35.77 10.93
C ALA A 744 -14.75 -37.05 10.16
N LYS A 745 -15.40 -37.98 10.82
CA LYS A 745 -16.00 -39.19 10.17
C LYS A 745 -17.16 -38.74 9.27
N GLY A 746 -17.08 -39.09 7.98
CA GLY A 746 -18.20 -38.91 7.05
C GLY A 746 -18.36 -37.51 6.43
N GLN A 747 -17.54 -36.52 6.78
CA GLN A 747 -17.57 -35.18 6.15
C GLN A 747 -16.55 -35.08 5.02
N ARG A 748 -16.97 -34.51 3.88
CA ARG A 748 -16.09 -34.18 2.74
C ARG A 748 -15.02 -33.16 3.13
N PHE A 749 -15.37 -32.23 4.02
CA PHE A 749 -14.48 -31.18 4.53
C PHE A 749 -13.86 -31.62 5.88
N LYS A 750 -12.52 -31.42 6.00
CA LYS A 750 -11.79 -31.65 7.26
C LYS A 750 -11.43 -30.29 7.85
N PRO A 751 -12.10 -29.82 8.91
CA PRO A 751 -11.76 -28.58 9.57
C PRO A 751 -10.29 -28.57 9.98
N ARG A 752 -9.62 -27.45 9.72
CA ARG A 752 -8.21 -27.23 10.10
C ARG A 752 -8.11 -26.02 11.01
N ARG A 753 -7.29 -26.09 12.02
CA ARG A 753 -6.91 -24.92 12.81
C ARG A 753 -5.43 -24.61 12.69
N THR A 754 -5.11 -23.36 12.82
CA THR A 754 -3.73 -22.87 12.92
C THR A 754 -3.63 -21.98 14.15
N ILE A 755 -2.62 -22.20 14.98
CA ILE A 755 -2.23 -21.30 16.06
C ILE A 755 -0.91 -20.68 15.61
N ASN A 756 -0.88 -19.37 15.46
CA ASN A 756 0.33 -18.59 15.23
C ASN A 756 0.80 -18.01 16.57
N VAL A 757 2.08 -18.16 16.86
CA VAL A 757 2.75 -17.52 17.99
C VAL A 757 3.92 -16.74 17.39
N SER A 758 3.99 -15.45 17.64
CA SER A 758 5.07 -14.61 17.10
C SER A 758 5.56 -13.62 18.15
N VAL A 759 6.80 -13.18 17.96
CA VAL A 759 7.46 -12.16 18.78
C VAL A 759 8.06 -11.13 17.82
N TYR A 760 7.55 -9.92 17.89
CA TYR A 760 8.11 -8.76 17.20
C TYR A 760 9.22 -8.15 18.07
N ASN A 761 10.32 -7.72 17.46
CA ASN A 761 11.46 -7.12 18.15
C ASN A 761 12.01 -8.02 19.28
N ALA A 762 12.35 -9.26 18.96
CA ALA A 762 12.69 -10.31 19.93
C ALA A 762 13.85 -9.98 20.88
N TYR A 763 14.76 -9.08 20.52
CA TYR A 763 15.86 -8.62 21.37
C TYR A 763 15.62 -7.20 21.97
N ASN A 764 14.38 -6.70 21.92
CA ASN A 764 13.92 -5.46 22.57
C ASN A 764 14.76 -4.22 22.19
N ARG A 765 15.12 -4.04 20.94
CA ARG A 765 15.85 -2.87 20.46
C ARG A 765 14.96 -1.63 20.55
N GLN A 766 15.48 -0.56 21.18
CA GLN A 766 14.84 0.74 21.19
C GLN A 766 15.13 1.44 19.85
N ASN A 767 14.28 1.17 18.85
CA ASN A 767 14.42 1.76 17.53
C ASN A 767 13.88 3.20 17.51
N PRO A 768 14.51 4.12 16.77
CA PRO A 768 14.05 5.49 16.68
C PRO A 768 12.75 5.58 15.86
N TYR A 769 11.66 6.01 16.48
CA TYR A 769 10.44 6.41 15.81
C TYR A 769 10.49 7.88 15.42
N MET A 770 10.89 8.74 16.37
CA MET A 770 11.02 10.18 16.19
C MET A 770 12.13 10.70 17.10
N MET A 771 12.85 11.71 16.61
CA MET A 771 13.80 12.50 17.40
C MET A 771 13.19 13.88 17.65
N TYR A 772 13.31 14.36 18.89
CA TYR A 772 12.86 15.69 19.27
C TYR A 772 13.79 16.32 20.32
N GLN A 773 13.79 17.64 20.38
CA GLN A 773 14.53 18.37 21.40
C GLN A 773 13.62 18.64 22.59
N SER A 774 14.09 18.26 23.78
CA SER A 774 13.45 18.58 25.04
C SER A 774 14.29 19.60 25.78
N ALA A 775 13.66 20.65 26.29
CA ALA A 775 14.32 21.54 27.26
C ALA A 775 14.39 20.80 28.60
N THR A 776 15.60 20.52 29.07
CA THR A 776 15.83 20.07 30.45
C THR A 776 16.27 21.29 31.28
N THR A 777 15.62 21.52 32.39
CA THR A 777 16.05 22.51 33.38
C THR A 777 16.92 21.83 34.42
N PRO A 778 18.24 21.74 34.24
CA PRO A 778 19.10 21.46 35.38
C PRO A 778 19.15 22.71 36.25
N TYR A 779 19.37 22.53 37.53
CA TYR A 779 19.34 23.54 38.61
C TYR A 779 20.19 24.79 38.35
N ASN A 780 20.98 24.86 37.28
CA ASN A 780 21.92 25.95 36.97
C ASN A 780 22.05 26.30 35.47
N GLY A 781 21.04 26.13 34.64
CA GLY A 781 21.07 26.58 33.24
C GLY A 781 20.17 25.77 32.28
N TYR A 782 19.78 26.40 31.17
CA TYR A 782 19.03 25.73 30.13
C TYR A 782 19.95 24.75 29.36
N SER A 783 19.69 23.47 29.45
CA SER A 783 20.26 22.49 28.53
C SER A 783 19.17 21.92 27.63
N SER A 784 19.47 21.84 26.34
CA SER A 784 18.61 21.16 25.39
C SER A 784 19.16 19.75 25.17
N ALA A 785 18.35 18.73 25.41
CA ALA A 785 18.71 17.35 25.13
C ALA A 785 17.98 16.84 23.89
N LEU A 786 18.70 16.11 23.02
CA LEU A 786 18.12 15.40 21.93
C LEU A 786 17.54 14.07 22.45
N MET A 787 16.23 13.94 22.40
CA MET A 787 15.49 12.80 22.89
C MET A 787 15.04 11.91 21.74
N GLN A 788 15.02 10.61 21.99
CA GLN A 788 14.49 9.61 21.07
C GLN A 788 13.18 9.03 21.60
N LEU A 789 12.14 9.08 20.81
CA LEU A 789 10.92 8.32 21.04
C LEU A 789 11.02 6.96 20.34
N SER A 790 10.79 5.88 21.09
CA SER A 790 10.73 4.51 20.61
C SER A 790 9.36 3.92 20.98
N ILE A 791 8.65 3.30 20.02
CA ILE A 791 7.24 2.90 20.24
C ILE A 791 7.13 1.40 20.53
N PHE A 792 7.93 0.57 19.84
CA PHE A 792 7.76 -0.87 19.90
C PHE A 792 8.86 -1.57 20.71
N PRO A 793 8.56 -1.96 21.97
CA PRO A 793 9.40 -2.89 22.72
C PRO A 793 9.24 -4.31 22.16
N ILE A 794 9.71 -5.32 22.88
CA ILE A 794 9.36 -6.72 22.59
C ILE A 794 7.85 -6.92 22.68
N LEU A 795 7.22 -7.42 21.59
CA LEU A 795 5.78 -7.60 21.50
C LEU A 795 5.45 -9.07 21.14
N PRO A 796 5.12 -9.92 22.11
CA PRO A 796 4.59 -11.24 21.83
C PRO A 796 3.16 -11.14 21.32
N SER A 797 2.79 -12.04 20.40
CA SER A 797 1.44 -12.11 19.88
C SER A 797 1.01 -13.55 19.59
N VAL A 798 -0.29 -13.79 19.70
CA VAL A 798 -0.92 -15.06 19.41
C VAL A 798 -2.14 -14.81 18.53
N ALA A 799 -2.32 -15.66 17.51
CA ALA A 799 -3.52 -15.67 16.71
C ALA A 799 -4.03 -17.11 16.53
N TYR A 800 -5.34 -17.26 16.54
CA TYR A 800 -6.02 -18.52 16.29
C TYR A 800 -6.87 -18.41 15.04
N THR A 801 -6.69 -19.31 14.08
CA THR A 801 -7.47 -19.37 12.84
C THR A 801 -8.12 -20.74 12.69
N LEU A 802 -9.42 -20.75 12.47
CA LEU A 802 -10.22 -21.93 12.16
C LEU A 802 -10.62 -21.85 10.68
N TYR A 803 -10.35 -22.92 9.92
CA TYR A 803 -10.80 -23.10 8.54
C TYR A 803 -11.93 -24.14 8.50
N PHE A 804 -12.99 -23.87 7.78
CA PHE A 804 -14.18 -24.72 7.67
C PHE A 804 -14.78 -24.72 6.26
#